data_67458d1ae5168555866ed99068ab397f
#
_entry.id   67458d1ae5168555866ed99068ab397f
#
_cell.length_a   1.000
_cell.length_b   1.000
_cell.length_c   1.000
_cell.angle_alpha   90.00
_cell.angle_beta   90.00
_cell.angle_gamma   90.00
#
_symmetry.space_group_name_H-M   'P 1'
#
loop_
_entity.id
_entity.type
_entity.pdbx_description
1 polymer ?
#
loop_
_entity_poly.entity_id
_entity_poly.type
_entity_poly.pdbx_seq_one_letter_code
_entity_poly.pdbx_strand_id
1 'polypeptide(L)'
;MKILLLVFITLALTYKIIAQPLNGTYTIGGNSPDFATLQLAADALNARGVSGPVFFNIRPGVYSKNGGNNSVLVLDSTVAGLSENNKVTFQPDAASGGNVENVILEMNITNTSTANAALVLVYLDFITFKDLTFQENDSSLHLFNNRFIDLQTSSFFNPLLEGIVFESCKFIGSNPSGTENGIYIGNFTKDISVRSNTFLHLLNGVITNQNFNSTGNLIIEDNQFISGWRSFSGAGDPLGSAIQANYQNLFIRRNTIDFDGSATGGYQGISAIIYNGMHQVVIEQNLIIGYVHTGLKVQSSGGGQADSILVANNMINVTSHPLITNAGGFGIFITANNSKIAFNTLAIYGGSFTGFGMYGDDCKVFNNIFIIKPSYGFCLGYGQGYASQSINLQSDYNVIFSQLSGSGTLVPIISDGVWYSSLTDYQNATGLDTNSVSKDIEFVAPDDLHLTECQSQDPELRGIPIEGITIDFDEEIRNETSPMVGADENNTRMNDMFGEPFITELSGTAFSIAAAKYDNFLADGLAIPDYDNNQVLLYHNNDNQTFSLSGTLQTLYPPTVVKFFDIDEDNNLDLIIGLDANSVQISFGDGTGGFPLSLVLESPGRVRSMEVGILNSIQEPRLFLTIEAGGGFPPLSSFLGFIEEWQPGYWDILPILEPGTNNPDTIHSVMDDFAIANFDSEPNQEIFALTAGTLGDAYIFNDTIISGSFHSYATHYRYIFGNIASYGTSSIEIADFDGDGDNDILTTGSSSNELVLIKNLGNYNFQDEEIIARQSMGFVVMDYENDGDKDIVTMNRRLETNGITVFLNDGQGNFIVRENCYFPYADGVPWSIIASDFDLDGRTDIAITSTSDSLYVLYNLGGGTVGVRDQEVTEIPTSFSLSQNFPNPFNPTTTIQYSLPQAEDVTLKVYNLLGEEVKTLVNDYQQAGKHSVQINVNNLPSGVYFYRIQAGNFVQTKKMILIR
;
A
#
# COMPACT_ATOMS: atom_id res chain seq x y z
N MET A 1 -37.96 -26.07 79.89
CA MET A 1 -36.82 -26.57 79.09
C MET A 1 -37.20 -27.05 77.66
N LYS A 2 -38.34 -27.69 77.41
CA LYS A 2 -38.79 -28.12 76.09
C LYS A 2 -39.26 -26.94 75.15
N ILE A 3 -39.80 -25.86 75.74
CA ILE A 3 -40.22 -24.72 75.03
C ILE A 3 -38.98 -23.83 74.56
N LEU A 4 -37.96 -23.79 75.38
CA LEU A 4 -36.75 -23.04 75.03
C LEU A 4 -35.90 -23.75 73.90
N LEU A 5 -35.98 -25.08 73.84
CA LEU A 5 -35.34 -25.87 72.78
C LEU A 5 -36.06 -25.74 71.42
N LEU A 6 -37.39 -25.58 71.45
CA LEU A 6 -38.17 -25.39 70.21
C LEU A 6 -37.97 -23.96 69.60
N VAL A 7 -37.80 -22.94 70.45
CA VAL A 7 -37.51 -21.60 70.02
C VAL A 7 -36.08 -21.47 69.43
N PHE A 8 -35.10 -22.21 70.04
CA PHE A 8 -33.75 -22.27 69.47
C PHE A 8 -33.70 -23.05 68.13
N ILE A 9 -34.51 -24.12 68.01
CA ILE A 9 -34.58 -24.87 66.74
C ILE A 9 -35.37 -24.07 65.67
N THR A 10 -36.43 -23.33 66.04
CA THR A 10 -37.10 -22.42 65.06
C THR A 10 -36.26 -21.15 64.73
N LEU A 11 -35.45 -20.61 65.64
CA LEU A 11 -34.51 -19.56 65.38
C LEU A 11 -33.31 -20.05 64.52
N ALA A 12 -32.88 -21.30 64.71
CA ALA A 12 -31.83 -21.91 63.90
C ALA A 12 -32.32 -22.28 62.47
N LEU A 13 -33.62 -22.52 62.30
CA LEU A 13 -34.21 -22.81 60.98
C LEU A 13 -34.60 -21.56 60.19
N THR A 14 -34.54 -20.36 60.77
CA THR A 14 -34.76 -19.09 60.09
C THR A 14 -33.42 -18.34 59.79
N TYR A 15 -32.27 -18.87 60.17
CA TYR A 15 -31.06 -18.42 59.56
C TYR A 15 -31.06 -18.92 58.10
N LYS A 16 -31.59 -18.13 57.21
CA LYS A 16 -31.28 -18.21 55.79
C LYS A 16 -29.76 -18.33 55.74
N ILE A 17 -29.24 -19.50 55.36
CA ILE A 17 -27.84 -19.59 55.00
C ILE A 17 -27.70 -18.57 53.85
N ILE A 18 -27.29 -17.35 54.18
CA ILE A 18 -26.88 -16.38 53.14
C ILE A 18 -25.71 -17.04 52.49
N ALA A 19 -25.91 -17.60 51.31
CA ALA A 19 -24.86 -18.20 50.50
C ALA A 19 -23.76 -17.17 50.37
N GLN A 20 -22.52 -17.57 50.58
CA GLN A 20 -21.36 -16.65 50.49
C GLN A 20 -21.35 -15.96 49.14
N PRO A 21 -21.09 -14.65 49.10
CA PRO A 21 -20.91 -13.93 47.87
C PRO A 21 -19.87 -14.62 46.96
N LEU A 22 -20.05 -14.56 45.66
CA LEU A 22 -19.15 -15.15 44.70
C LEU A 22 -17.82 -14.37 44.66
N ASN A 23 -16.71 -15.09 44.52
CA ASN A 23 -15.38 -14.56 44.39
C ASN A 23 -14.47 -15.64 43.77
N GLY A 24 -13.67 -15.31 42.77
CA GLY A 24 -12.77 -16.23 42.06
C GLY A 24 -13.41 -16.93 40.88
N THR A 25 -12.92 -18.10 40.53
CA THR A 25 -13.20 -18.81 39.28
C THR A 25 -14.18 -19.95 39.46
N TYR A 26 -15.16 -20.05 38.56
CA TYR A 26 -16.19 -21.08 38.47
C TYR A 26 -16.31 -21.64 37.07
N THR A 27 -16.62 -22.92 36.93
CA THR A 27 -16.78 -23.61 35.67
C THR A 27 -18.25 -23.76 35.28
N ILE A 28 -18.57 -23.61 33.99
CA ILE A 28 -19.92 -23.80 33.44
C ILE A 28 -19.93 -24.89 32.37
N GLY A 29 -20.90 -25.82 32.48
CA GLY A 29 -21.11 -26.90 31.50
C GLY A 29 -20.11 -28.03 31.54
N GLY A 30 -20.29 -29.06 30.73
CA GLY A 30 -19.44 -30.25 30.67
C GLY A 30 -19.57 -31.17 31.89
N ASN A 31 -18.52 -31.92 32.19
CA ASN A 31 -18.52 -32.92 33.29
C ASN A 31 -18.18 -32.26 34.64
N SER A 32 -19.03 -32.46 35.66
CA SER A 32 -18.81 -31.97 37.03
C SER A 32 -18.46 -30.47 37.11
N PRO A 33 -19.27 -29.56 36.51
CA PRO A 33 -19.05 -28.15 36.60
C PRO A 33 -19.56 -27.58 37.94
N ASP A 34 -19.12 -26.34 38.25
CA ASP A 34 -19.72 -25.59 39.37
C ASP A 34 -21.17 -25.23 39.06
N PHE A 35 -21.46 -24.92 37.81
CA PHE A 35 -22.80 -24.64 37.27
C PHE A 35 -23.06 -25.42 36.00
N ALA A 36 -24.20 -26.13 35.96
CA ALA A 36 -24.55 -26.96 34.80
C ALA A 36 -24.93 -26.14 33.58
N THR A 37 -25.46 -24.92 33.76
CA THR A 37 -25.89 -24.02 32.68
C THR A 37 -25.49 -22.57 32.98
N LEU A 38 -25.46 -21.72 31.92
CA LEU A 38 -25.23 -20.30 32.04
C LEU A 38 -26.31 -19.62 32.93
N GLN A 39 -27.57 -20.02 32.82
CA GLN A 39 -28.65 -19.44 33.61
C GLN A 39 -28.49 -19.77 35.11
N LEU A 40 -28.04 -20.99 35.49
CA LEU A 40 -27.78 -21.31 36.88
C LEU A 40 -26.64 -20.49 37.48
N ALA A 41 -25.63 -20.16 36.69
CA ALA A 41 -24.56 -19.24 37.09
C ALA A 41 -25.10 -17.82 37.29
N ALA A 42 -25.98 -17.34 36.41
CA ALA A 42 -26.67 -16.06 36.55
C ALA A 42 -27.57 -16.01 37.76
N ASP A 43 -28.36 -17.05 37.99
CA ASP A 43 -29.23 -17.15 39.15
C ASP A 43 -28.41 -17.12 40.47
N ALA A 44 -27.28 -17.79 40.53
CA ALA A 44 -26.38 -17.76 41.67
C ALA A 44 -25.74 -16.36 41.85
N LEU A 45 -25.37 -15.69 40.78
CA LEU A 45 -24.85 -14.31 40.78
C LEU A 45 -25.90 -13.35 41.39
N ASN A 46 -27.15 -13.44 40.92
CA ASN A 46 -28.25 -12.63 41.41
C ASN A 46 -28.55 -12.90 42.88
N ALA A 47 -28.51 -14.17 43.30
CA ALA A 47 -28.86 -14.56 44.65
C ALA A 47 -27.79 -14.30 45.71
N ARG A 48 -26.51 -14.37 45.31
CA ARG A 48 -25.36 -14.33 46.23
C ARG A 48 -24.62 -13.02 46.20
N GLY A 49 -24.66 -12.27 45.08
CA GLY A 49 -23.79 -11.13 44.84
C GLY A 49 -22.32 -11.51 44.72
N VAL A 50 -21.46 -10.51 44.69
CA VAL A 50 -20.00 -10.68 44.60
C VAL A 50 -19.25 -10.01 45.73
N SER A 51 -18.09 -10.53 46.09
CA SER A 51 -17.19 -9.92 47.09
C SER A 51 -15.75 -9.75 46.57
N GLY A 52 -15.52 -10.06 45.33
CA GLY A 52 -14.28 -9.92 44.59
C GLY A 52 -14.55 -10.22 43.11
N PRO A 53 -13.51 -10.18 42.25
CA PRO A 53 -13.64 -10.53 40.82
C PRO A 53 -14.15 -11.96 40.65
N VAL A 54 -15.09 -12.17 39.71
CA VAL A 54 -15.67 -13.46 39.39
C VAL A 54 -15.40 -13.81 37.94
N PHE A 55 -14.86 -15.02 37.69
CA PHE A 55 -14.63 -15.56 36.38
C PHE A 55 -15.49 -16.80 36.16
N PHE A 56 -16.38 -16.76 35.18
CA PHE A 56 -17.15 -17.92 34.74
C PHE A 56 -16.48 -18.50 33.49
N ASN A 57 -15.76 -19.58 33.68
CA ASN A 57 -15.07 -20.32 32.63
C ASN A 57 -16.01 -21.33 31.98
N ILE A 58 -16.40 -21.08 30.72
CA ILE A 58 -17.37 -21.85 29.97
C ILE A 58 -16.62 -22.93 29.19
N ARG A 59 -16.97 -24.19 29.44
CA ARG A 59 -16.35 -25.29 28.70
C ARG A 59 -16.82 -25.39 27.27
N PRO A 60 -16.02 -26.02 26.34
CA PRO A 60 -16.42 -26.21 24.95
C PRO A 60 -17.81 -26.82 24.80
N GLY A 61 -18.63 -26.27 23.95
CA GLY A 61 -19.97 -26.75 23.66
C GLY A 61 -20.88 -25.67 23.07
N VAL A 62 -22.04 -26.13 22.59
CA VAL A 62 -23.12 -25.25 22.11
C VAL A 62 -24.12 -25.08 23.24
N TYR A 63 -24.34 -23.85 23.65
CA TYR A 63 -25.26 -23.45 24.72
C TYR A 63 -26.48 -22.81 24.10
N SER A 64 -27.56 -23.59 23.99
CA SER A 64 -28.84 -23.15 23.50
C SER A 64 -29.92 -23.35 24.55
N LYS A 65 -30.99 -22.57 24.51
CA LYS A 65 -32.11 -22.72 25.45
C LYS A 65 -33.22 -23.58 24.85
N ASN A 66 -33.63 -24.59 25.61
CA ASN A 66 -34.78 -25.42 25.30
C ASN A 66 -36.02 -24.86 26.02
N GLY A 67 -36.93 -24.18 25.31
CA GLY A 67 -38.33 -23.88 25.70
C GLY A 67 -38.60 -22.50 26.32
N GLY A 68 -39.57 -21.81 25.77
CA GLY A 68 -40.36 -20.74 26.39
C GLY A 68 -39.88 -19.29 26.35
N ASN A 69 -38.62 -19.03 26.44
CA ASN A 69 -37.95 -17.70 26.19
C ASN A 69 -36.80 -17.89 25.25
N ASN A 70 -36.60 -16.94 24.37
CA ASN A 70 -35.63 -17.07 23.24
C ASN A 70 -34.17 -16.73 23.61
N SER A 71 -33.86 -16.46 24.89
CA SER A 71 -32.54 -16.04 25.36
C SER A 71 -31.76 -17.17 26.01
N VAL A 72 -30.48 -17.31 25.73
CA VAL A 72 -29.56 -18.28 26.32
C VAL A 72 -29.19 -17.87 27.74
N LEU A 73 -29.04 -16.54 27.95
CA LEU A 73 -28.68 -15.94 29.23
C LEU A 73 -29.49 -14.66 29.42
N VAL A 74 -30.20 -14.60 30.59
CA VAL A 74 -30.90 -13.41 31.04
C VAL A 74 -30.36 -13.00 32.39
N LEU A 75 -29.85 -11.79 32.46
CA LEU A 75 -29.36 -11.15 33.66
C LEU A 75 -30.24 -9.91 33.90
N ASP A 76 -31.29 -10.06 34.73
CA ASP A 76 -32.39 -9.10 34.87
C ASP A 76 -32.54 -8.49 36.27
N SER A 77 -31.55 -8.70 37.16
CA SER A 77 -31.60 -8.25 38.55
C SER A 77 -30.30 -7.57 38.96
N THR A 78 -30.42 -6.61 39.88
CA THR A 78 -29.24 -5.98 40.49
C THR A 78 -28.43 -6.99 41.30
N VAL A 79 -27.14 -7.09 41.01
CA VAL A 79 -26.20 -7.95 41.71
C VAL A 79 -25.45 -7.15 42.78
N ALA A 80 -25.57 -7.57 44.03
CA ALA A 80 -24.89 -6.89 45.13
C ALA A 80 -23.35 -7.03 45.03
N GLY A 81 -22.62 -5.93 45.24
CA GLY A 81 -21.15 -5.90 45.31
C GLY A 81 -20.42 -5.72 44.01
N LEU A 82 -21.14 -5.64 42.85
CA LEU A 82 -20.52 -5.29 41.57
C LEU A 82 -19.88 -3.87 41.60
N SER A 83 -18.72 -3.75 41.05
CA SER A 83 -17.97 -2.51 40.95
C SER A 83 -16.82 -2.67 39.97
N GLU A 84 -16.14 -1.60 39.66
CA GLU A 84 -14.95 -1.64 38.79
C GLU A 84 -13.88 -2.65 39.29
N ASN A 85 -13.73 -2.82 40.60
CA ASN A 85 -12.81 -3.79 41.23
C ASN A 85 -13.36 -5.20 41.39
N ASN A 86 -14.69 -5.35 41.28
CA ASN A 86 -15.40 -6.64 41.48
C ASN A 86 -16.20 -6.96 40.23
N LYS A 87 -15.53 -7.05 39.08
CA LYS A 87 -16.12 -7.38 37.78
C LYS A 87 -16.49 -8.85 37.66
N VAL A 88 -17.46 -9.14 36.82
CA VAL A 88 -17.80 -10.50 36.41
C VAL A 88 -17.41 -10.70 34.95
N THR A 89 -16.65 -11.76 34.67
CA THR A 89 -16.19 -12.11 33.32
C THR A 89 -16.74 -13.48 32.95
N PHE A 90 -17.41 -13.57 31.80
CA PHE A 90 -17.78 -14.81 31.12
C PHE A 90 -16.78 -15.04 29.98
N GLN A 91 -16.07 -16.18 30.02
CA GLN A 91 -15.03 -16.51 29.06
C GLN A 91 -14.92 -18.02 28.85
N PRO A 92 -14.27 -18.50 27.77
CA PRO A 92 -13.99 -19.92 27.58
C PRO A 92 -13.11 -20.48 28.69
N ASP A 93 -13.37 -21.75 29.06
CA ASP A 93 -12.49 -22.53 29.97
C ASP A 93 -11.25 -23.02 29.18
N ALA A 94 -10.20 -22.25 29.18
CA ALA A 94 -8.96 -22.59 28.49
C ALA A 94 -8.35 -23.92 28.99
N ALA A 95 -8.56 -24.26 30.28
CA ALA A 95 -8.09 -25.52 30.86
C ALA A 95 -8.77 -26.76 30.26
N SER A 96 -9.99 -26.59 29.70
CA SER A 96 -10.73 -27.64 28.99
C SER A 96 -10.60 -27.51 27.47
N GLY A 97 -9.71 -26.65 26.94
CA GLY A 97 -9.56 -26.38 25.52
C GLY A 97 -10.62 -25.46 24.92
N GLY A 98 -11.30 -24.67 25.77
CA GLY A 98 -12.28 -23.68 25.35
C GLY A 98 -11.62 -22.48 24.64
N ASN A 99 -12.24 -21.99 23.60
CA ASN A 99 -11.85 -20.80 22.86
C ASN A 99 -13.07 -20.21 22.13
N VAL A 100 -12.88 -19.11 21.40
CA VAL A 100 -13.94 -18.43 20.66
C VAL A 100 -14.61 -19.32 19.59
N GLU A 101 -13.93 -20.30 19.05
CA GLU A 101 -14.48 -21.16 17.98
C GLU A 101 -15.35 -22.31 18.51
N ASN A 102 -15.23 -22.66 19.79
CA ASN A 102 -15.90 -23.85 20.35
C ASN A 102 -16.77 -23.61 21.59
N VAL A 103 -16.87 -22.36 22.08
CA VAL A 103 -17.84 -21.95 23.11
C VAL A 103 -18.89 -21.07 22.43
N ILE A 104 -20.01 -21.70 22.02
CA ILE A 104 -21.02 -21.12 21.18
C ILE A 104 -22.31 -20.89 21.97
N LEU A 105 -22.76 -19.64 22.06
CA LEU A 105 -24.06 -19.25 22.58
C LEU A 105 -25.04 -19.13 21.41
N GLU A 106 -25.92 -20.14 21.27
CA GLU A 106 -26.78 -20.28 20.11
C GLU A 106 -28.16 -19.66 20.37
N MET A 107 -28.53 -18.71 19.51
CA MET A 107 -29.87 -18.11 19.53
C MET A 107 -30.87 -18.95 18.75
N ASN A 108 -31.89 -19.44 19.41
CA ASN A 108 -32.99 -20.16 18.78
C ASN A 108 -34.18 -19.22 18.47
N ILE A 109 -34.50 -18.99 17.20
CA ILE A 109 -35.63 -18.19 16.77
C ILE A 109 -36.84 -19.09 16.70
N THR A 110 -37.74 -18.95 17.67
CA THR A 110 -38.97 -19.78 17.75
C THR A 110 -40.29 -18.98 17.65
N ASN A 111 -40.23 -17.65 17.65
CA ASN A 111 -41.45 -16.81 17.66
C ASN A 111 -41.32 -15.60 16.73
N THR A 112 -42.30 -15.43 15.86
CA THR A 112 -42.39 -14.42 14.81
C THR A 112 -42.90 -13.06 15.26
N SER A 113 -43.31 -12.88 16.50
CA SER A 113 -43.99 -11.64 16.95
C SER A 113 -43.23 -10.80 17.99
N THR A 114 -42.10 -11.27 18.50
CA THR A 114 -41.34 -10.55 19.54
C THR A 114 -39.83 -10.54 19.20
N ALA A 115 -39.13 -9.47 19.60
CA ALA A 115 -37.71 -9.39 19.48
C ALA A 115 -37.03 -10.58 20.24
N ASN A 116 -36.10 -11.24 19.58
CA ASN A 116 -35.35 -12.35 20.18
C ASN A 116 -33.91 -11.85 20.46
N ALA A 117 -33.33 -12.28 21.58
CA ALA A 117 -31.93 -12.01 21.91
C ALA A 117 -31.28 -13.24 22.54
N ALA A 118 -30.00 -13.50 22.18
CA ALA A 118 -29.22 -14.54 22.82
C ALA A 118 -28.87 -14.17 24.25
N LEU A 119 -28.51 -12.92 24.47
CA LEU A 119 -28.15 -12.34 25.76
C LEU A 119 -28.98 -11.09 25.99
N VAL A 120 -29.68 -11.04 27.15
CA VAL A 120 -30.40 -9.87 27.62
C VAL A 120 -29.81 -9.43 28.97
N LEU A 121 -29.33 -8.18 29.00
CA LEU A 121 -28.82 -7.54 30.21
C LEU A 121 -29.74 -6.43 30.65
N VAL A 122 -30.22 -6.54 31.89
CA VAL A 122 -31.08 -5.53 32.50
C VAL A 122 -30.59 -5.33 33.94
N TYR A 123 -30.23 -4.11 34.33
CA TYR A 123 -29.82 -3.74 35.69
C TYR A 123 -28.50 -4.32 36.20
N LEU A 124 -27.54 -4.60 35.34
CA LEU A 124 -26.26 -5.20 35.69
C LEU A 124 -25.10 -4.32 35.24
N ASP A 125 -24.14 -4.10 36.13
CA ASP A 125 -22.96 -3.31 35.93
C ASP A 125 -21.69 -4.19 35.91
N PHE A 126 -20.61 -3.67 35.31
CA PHE A 126 -19.26 -4.25 35.35
C PHE A 126 -19.16 -5.70 34.92
N ILE A 127 -19.77 -6.05 33.79
CA ILE A 127 -19.72 -7.39 33.20
C ILE A 127 -18.91 -7.38 31.90
N THR A 128 -18.05 -8.38 31.76
CA THR A 128 -17.25 -8.63 30.54
C THR A 128 -17.65 -9.97 29.91
N PHE A 129 -17.88 -9.97 28.60
CA PHE A 129 -18.00 -11.14 27.76
C PHE A 129 -16.78 -11.18 26.86
N LYS A 130 -16.03 -12.29 26.94
CA LYS A 130 -14.75 -12.41 26.29
C LYS A 130 -14.60 -13.74 25.57
N ASP A 131 -14.05 -13.70 24.32
CA ASP A 131 -13.72 -14.88 23.52
C ASP A 131 -14.91 -15.84 23.30
N LEU A 132 -16.13 -15.33 23.15
CA LEU A 132 -17.36 -16.12 22.99
C LEU A 132 -17.93 -15.95 21.59
N THR A 133 -18.50 -17.04 21.04
CA THR A 133 -19.29 -16.98 19.81
C THR A 133 -20.77 -16.90 20.10
N PHE A 134 -21.43 -15.91 19.49
CA PHE A 134 -22.87 -15.75 19.43
C PHE A 134 -23.34 -16.10 18.03
N GLN A 135 -24.16 -17.13 17.89
CA GLN A 135 -24.58 -17.66 16.58
C GLN A 135 -26.08 -17.88 16.53
N GLU A 136 -26.69 -17.68 15.38
CA GLU A 136 -28.06 -18.04 15.08
C GLU A 136 -28.13 -19.45 14.47
N ASN A 137 -29.13 -20.26 14.86
CA ASN A 137 -29.23 -21.66 14.45
C ASN A 137 -30.26 -21.95 13.34
N ASP A 138 -31.12 -21.00 12.97
CA ASP A 138 -32.19 -21.24 11.98
C ASP A 138 -32.32 -20.10 10.97
N SER A 139 -32.08 -20.45 9.70
CA SER A 139 -32.16 -19.56 8.55
C SER A 139 -33.56 -19.34 7.96
N SER A 140 -34.58 -20.02 8.49
CA SER A 140 -35.91 -20.09 7.86
C SER A 140 -36.90 -19.02 8.33
N LEU A 141 -36.66 -18.33 9.42
CA LEU A 141 -37.55 -17.33 10.02
C LEU A 141 -36.89 -15.95 10.09
N HIS A 142 -37.22 -15.10 9.15
CA HIS A 142 -36.68 -13.73 9.06
C HIS A 142 -37.59 -12.76 9.82
N LEU A 143 -37.09 -12.17 10.89
CA LEU A 143 -37.77 -11.14 11.66
C LEU A 143 -36.94 -9.88 11.82
N PHE A 144 -37.57 -8.74 11.60
CA PHE A 144 -36.95 -7.41 11.60
C PHE A 144 -36.44 -6.91 12.95
N ASN A 145 -36.25 -7.68 13.98
CA ASN A 145 -35.81 -7.20 15.30
C ASN A 145 -35.04 -8.22 16.11
N ASN A 146 -34.37 -9.17 15.48
CA ASN A 146 -33.50 -10.07 16.23
C ASN A 146 -32.22 -9.34 16.64
N ARG A 147 -31.70 -9.64 17.84
CA ARG A 147 -30.47 -9.04 18.38
C ARG A 147 -29.67 -10.15 19.05
N PHE A 148 -28.36 -10.19 18.85
CA PHE A 148 -27.56 -11.12 19.66
C PHE A 148 -27.47 -10.63 21.10
N ILE A 149 -27.20 -9.35 21.26
CA ILE A 149 -27.11 -8.70 22.57
C ILE A 149 -28.17 -7.60 22.66
N ASP A 150 -28.91 -7.59 23.73
CA ASP A 150 -29.90 -6.59 24.04
C ASP A 150 -29.63 -5.96 25.41
N LEU A 151 -29.04 -4.75 25.42
CA LEU A 151 -28.81 -3.97 26.61
C LEU A 151 -30.04 -3.08 26.87
N GLN A 152 -30.93 -3.49 27.78
CA GLN A 152 -32.17 -2.77 28.02
C GLN A 152 -32.24 -2.20 29.43
N THR A 153 -32.83 -1.00 29.53
CA THR A 153 -33.30 -0.43 30.78
C THR A 153 -34.79 -0.14 30.65
N SER A 154 -35.60 -0.57 31.58
CA SER A 154 -37.06 -0.65 31.42
C SER A 154 -37.83 0.63 31.79
N SER A 155 -37.24 1.65 32.39
CA SER A 155 -37.91 2.93 32.71
C SER A 155 -36.99 4.04 33.25
N PHE A 156 -37.54 5.29 33.27
CA PHE A 156 -36.90 6.51 33.79
C PHE A 156 -36.43 6.49 35.25
N PHE A 157 -36.72 5.43 36.01
CA PHE A 157 -36.48 5.37 37.47
C PHE A 157 -35.47 4.28 37.85
N ASN A 158 -34.78 3.64 36.90
CA ASN A 158 -33.90 2.52 37.17
C ASN A 158 -32.40 2.85 36.96
N PRO A 159 -31.48 2.16 37.69
CA PRO A 159 -30.07 2.42 37.58
C PRO A 159 -29.55 2.23 36.15
N LEU A 160 -28.56 3.02 35.81
CA LEU A 160 -27.80 2.93 34.57
C LEU A 160 -27.14 1.55 34.46
N LEU A 161 -27.08 0.96 33.29
CA LEU A 161 -26.14 -0.14 32.95
C LEU A 161 -24.76 0.49 32.75
N GLU A 162 -23.78 0.09 33.56
CA GLU A 162 -22.45 0.68 33.55
C GLU A 162 -21.36 -0.38 33.39
N GLY A 163 -20.28 -0.02 32.63
CA GLY A 163 -19.06 -0.83 32.58
C GLY A 163 -19.22 -2.19 31.90
N ILE A 164 -20.04 -2.30 30.86
CA ILE A 164 -20.21 -3.52 30.07
C ILE A 164 -19.17 -3.59 28.97
N VAL A 165 -18.51 -4.75 28.86
CA VAL A 165 -17.43 -4.97 27.87
C VAL A 165 -17.71 -6.22 27.04
N PHE A 166 -17.60 -6.09 25.73
CA PHE A 166 -17.55 -7.21 24.78
C PHE A 166 -16.15 -7.18 24.13
N GLU A 167 -15.37 -8.25 24.34
CA GLU A 167 -13.98 -8.33 23.91
C GLU A 167 -13.73 -9.65 23.19
N SER A 168 -13.15 -9.59 21.99
CA SER A 168 -12.75 -10.76 21.19
C SER A 168 -13.89 -11.76 20.94
N CYS A 169 -15.12 -11.30 20.90
CA CYS A 169 -16.30 -12.12 20.62
C CYS A 169 -16.58 -12.19 19.12
N LYS A 170 -17.32 -13.25 18.72
CA LYS A 170 -17.71 -13.48 17.34
C LYS A 170 -19.25 -13.50 17.25
N PHE A 171 -19.81 -12.71 16.36
CA PHE A 171 -21.27 -12.61 16.13
C PHE A 171 -21.56 -13.08 14.72
N ILE A 172 -22.31 -14.18 14.56
CA ILE A 172 -22.54 -14.84 13.26
C ILE A 172 -24.03 -14.93 12.98
N GLY A 173 -24.50 -14.16 12.01
CA GLY A 173 -25.85 -14.28 11.44
C GLY A 173 -25.97 -15.52 10.56
N SER A 174 -27.18 -16.08 10.46
CA SER A 174 -27.38 -17.37 9.78
C SER A 174 -27.66 -17.28 8.29
N ASN A 175 -27.96 -16.09 7.74
CA ASN A 175 -28.47 -15.99 6.37
C ASN A 175 -28.00 -14.70 5.66
N PRO A 176 -27.72 -14.82 4.33
CA PRO A 176 -27.47 -13.68 3.44
C PRO A 176 -28.60 -12.62 3.40
N SER A 177 -29.81 -12.93 3.83
CA SER A 177 -30.92 -11.98 3.95
C SER A 177 -31.12 -11.41 5.36
N GLY A 178 -30.11 -11.53 6.22
CA GLY A 178 -30.13 -11.23 7.65
C GLY A 178 -30.78 -9.91 8.05
N THR A 179 -31.60 -9.99 9.10
CA THR A 179 -32.26 -8.85 9.76
C THR A 179 -31.76 -8.67 11.19
N GLU A 180 -30.68 -9.37 11.54
CA GLU A 180 -30.12 -9.40 12.87
C GLU A 180 -29.25 -8.16 13.15
N ASN A 181 -29.34 -7.73 14.41
CA ASN A 181 -28.40 -6.77 14.98
C ASN A 181 -27.43 -7.51 15.90
N GLY A 182 -26.15 -7.18 15.85
CA GLY A 182 -25.14 -7.72 16.74
C GLY A 182 -25.40 -7.25 18.17
N ILE A 183 -24.99 -6.05 18.50
CA ILE A 183 -25.16 -5.44 19.82
C ILE A 183 -26.13 -4.27 19.73
N TYR A 184 -27.24 -4.37 20.43
CA TYR A 184 -28.18 -3.26 20.63
C TYR A 184 -27.99 -2.63 22.01
N ILE A 185 -27.68 -1.34 22.01
CA ILE A 185 -27.44 -0.54 23.20
C ILE A 185 -28.68 0.35 23.45
N GLY A 186 -29.43 0.01 24.46
CA GLY A 186 -30.65 0.76 24.85
C GLY A 186 -30.34 2.08 25.55
N ASN A 187 -31.40 2.73 26.05
CA ASN A 187 -31.30 3.99 26.82
C ASN A 187 -30.67 3.73 28.19
N PHE A 188 -30.18 4.80 28.85
CA PHE A 188 -29.67 4.78 30.23
C PHE A 188 -28.52 3.78 30.46
N THR A 189 -27.58 3.75 29.48
CA THR A 189 -26.33 3.00 29.58
C THR A 189 -25.17 3.95 29.84
N LYS A 190 -24.08 3.47 30.46
CA LYS A 190 -22.87 4.25 30.77
C LYS A 190 -21.61 3.39 30.63
N ASP A 191 -20.58 3.95 30.03
CA ASP A 191 -19.26 3.33 29.87
C ASP A 191 -19.33 1.90 29.27
N ILE A 192 -19.78 1.83 28.02
CA ILE A 192 -19.86 0.58 27.24
C ILE A 192 -18.64 0.47 26.33
N SER A 193 -18.09 -0.75 26.23
CA SER A 193 -16.92 -1.03 25.39
C SER A 193 -17.14 -2.26 24.51
N VAL A 194 -16.90 -2.11 23.20
CA VAL A 194 -17.00 -3.14 22.17
C VAL A 194 -15.67 -3.19 21.44
N ARG A 195 -14.82 -4.20 21.74
CA ARG A 195 -13.42 -4.23 21.30
C ARG A 195 -13.04 -5.56 20.67
N SER A 196 -12.29 -5.51 19.59
CA SER A 196 -11.67 -6.69 18.97
C SER A 196 -12.68 -7.79 18.61
N ASN A 197 -13.94 -7.43 18.33
CA ASN A 197 -14.98 -8.38 17.97
C ASN A 197 -15.09 -8.55 16.45
N THR A 198 -15.61 -9.72 16.05
CA THR A 198 -15.91 -10.00 14.63
C THR A 198 -17.42 -10.13 14.45
N PHE A 199 -17.96 -9.36 13.52
CA PHE A 199 -19.37 -9.35 13.15
C PHE A 199 -19.51 -9.87 11.72
N LEU A 200 -20.17 -11.03 11.55
CA LEU A 200 -20.31 -11.72 10.27
C LEU A 200 -21.79 -11.77 9.85
N HIS A 201 -22.08 -11.38 8.62
CA HIS A 201 -23.39 -11.53 8.00
C HIS A 201 -24.58 -10.90 8.77
N LEU A 202 -24.36 -9.71 9.33
CA LEU A 202 -25.37 -8.98 10.10
C LEU A 202 -25.90 -7.77 9.34
N LEU A 203 -27.16 -7.38 9.61
CA LEU A 203 -27.73 -6.12 9.10
C LEU A 203 -27.07 -4.92 9.78
N ASN A 204 -26.92 -4.97 11.10
CA ASN A 204 -26.23 -3.99 11.88
C ASN A 204 -25.25 -4.68 12.85
N GLY A 205 -24.02 -4.19 12.96
CA GLY A 205 -23.07 -4.67 13.94
C GLY A 205 -23.37 -4.11 15.33
N VAL A 206 -23.17 -2.83 15.52
CA VAL A 206 -23.45 -2.12 16.78
C VAL A 206 -24.47 -1.01 16.52
N ILE A 207 -25.59 -1.03 17.25
CA ILE A 207 -26.65 -0.02 17.11
C ILE A 207 -27.07 0.52 18.46
N THR A 208 -27.20 1.84 18.61
CA THR A 208 -27.77 2.47 19.80
C THR A 208 -29.22 2.87 19.57
N ASN A 209 -29.98 3.00 20.65
CA ASN A 209 -31.34 3.56 20.59
C ASN A 209 -31.27 5.03 20.11
N GLN A 210 -32.24 5.43 19.28
CA GLN A 210 -32.33 6.80 18.75
C GLN A 210 -32.69 7.87 19.81
N ASN A 211 -33.13 7.47 21.01
CA ASN A 211 -33.39 8.41 22.09
C ASN A 211 -32.13 8.59 22.95
N PHE A 212 -31.54 9.77 22.90
CA PHE A 212 -30.31 10.11 23.61
C PHE A 212 -30.60 10.26 25.15
N ASN A 213 -30.27 9.24 25.94
CA ASN A 213 -30.31 9.27 27.40
C ASN A 213 -29.14 8.51 28.04
N SER A 214 -28.12 8.17 27.29
CA SER A 214 -26.94 7.47 27.77
C SER A 214 -25.83 8.45 28.12
N THR A 215 -25.05 8.14 29.14
CA THR A 215 -23.97 9.00 29.68
C THR A 215 -22.63 8.26 29.66
N GLY A 216 -21.52 8.99 29.90
CA GLY A 216 -20.16 8.41 29.90
C GLY A 216 -19.69 8.09 28.50
N ASN A 217 -18.92 7.01 28.34
CA ASN A 217 -18.23 6.68 27.12
C ASN A 217 -18.84 5.46 26.41
N LEU A 218 -18.99 5.54 25.08
CA LEU A 218 -19.15 4.39 24.22
C LEU A 218 -17.88 4.25 23.35
N ILE A 219 -17.18 3.12 23.50
CA ILE A 219 -15.95 2.82 22.80
C ILE A 219 -16.22 1.64 21.88
N ILE A 220 -16.03 1.83 20.56
CA ILE A 220 -16.14 0.80 19.53
C ILE A 220 -14.82 0.80 18.77
N GLU A 221 -13.92 -0.16 19.10
CA GLU A 221 -12.58 -0.14 18.56
C GLU A 221 -12.05 -1.53 18.21
N ASP A 222 -11.16 -1.60 17.22
CA ASP A 222 -10.49 -2.82 16.78
C ASP A 222 -11.47 -3.93 16.33
N ASN A 223 -12.68 -3.60 15.88
CA ASN A 223 -13.66 -4.59 15.44
C ASN A 223 -13.61 -4.80 13.93
N GLN A 224 -13.96 -6.03 13.52
CA GLN A 224 -14.13 -6.41 12.12
C GLN A 224 -15.62 -6.60 11.83
N PHE A 225 -16.13 -5.87 10.84
CA PHE A 225 -17.50 -5.99 10.34
C PHE A 225 -17.43 -6.50 8.90
N ILE A 226 -17.80 -7.76 8.69
CA ILE A 226 -17.80 -8.40 7.37
C ILE A 226 -19.26 -8.64 7.03
N SER A 227 -19.79 -7.90 6.05
CA SER A 227 -21.17 -8.00 5.69
C SER A 227 -21.48 -9.28 4.92
N GLY A 228 -22.62 -9.83 5.19
CA GLY A 228 -23.23 -10.85 4.37
C GLY A 228 -24.26 -10.25 3.43
N TRP A 229 -24.64 -11.05 2.57
CA TRP A 229 -25.55 -10.98 1.44
C TRP A 229 -26.93 -10.45 1.77
N ARG A 230 -27.43 -9.45 1.07
CA ARG A 230 -28.86 -9.12 1.06
C ARG A 230 -29.35 -8.81 -0.35
N SER A 231 -30.38 -9.51 -0.80
CA SER A 231 -31.17 -9.10 -1.96
C SER A 231 -32.34 -8.21 -1.49
N PHE A 232 -32.32 -6.93 -1.84
CA PHE A 232 -33.45 -6.05 -1.64
C PHE A 232 -34.47 -6.25 -2.73
N SER A 233 -35.74 -6.45 -2.35
CA SER A 233 -36.85 -6.60 -3.28
C SER A 233 -37.76 -5.38 -3.38
N GLY A 234 -37.45 -4.21 -2.77
CA GLY A 234 -38.34 -3.05 -2.83
C GLY A 234 -37.72 -1.72 -2.34
N ALA A 235 -38.20 -0.62 -2.92
CA ALA A 235 -37.86 0.73 -2.47
C ALA A 235 -38.57 1.01 -1.12
N GLY A 236 -37.80 1.10 -0.03
CA GLY A 236 -38.31 1.47 1.29
C GLY A 236 -37.75 0.65 2.46
N ASP A 237 -36.90 -0.33 2.23
CA ASP A 237 -36.27 -1.07 3.31
C ASP A 237 -35.23 -0.20 4.05
N PRO A 238 -35.13 -0.32 5.40
CA PRO A 238 -34.16 0.43 6.18
C PRO A 238 -32.73 0.04 5.77
N LEU A 239 -31.89 1.05 5.58
CA LEU A 239 -30.45 0.86 5.33
C LEU A 239 -29.81 0.24 6.57
N GLY A 240 -29.09 -0.88 6.41
CA GLY A 240 -28.25 -1.44 7.47
C GLY A 240 -27.01 -0.59 7.70
N SER A 241 -26.42 -0.65 8.88
CA SER A 241 -25.18 0.04 9.24
C SER A 241 -24.25 -0.90 9.99
N ALA A 242 -22.97 -0.89 9.67
CA ALA A 242 -22.00 -1.60 10.52
C ALA A 242 -22.03 -1.01 11.94
N ILE A 243 -21.98 0.32 12.03
CA ILE A 243 -22.08 1.04 13.30
C ILE A 243 -23.11 2.17 13.15
N GLN A 244 -24.13 2.18 14.00
CA GLN A 244 -25.05 3.31 14.16
C GLN A 244 -25.10 3.71 15.63
N ALA A 245 -24.47 4.83 15.98
CA ALA A 245 -24.24 5.18 17.38
C ALA A 245 -24.55 6.64 17.72
N ASN A 246 -25.03 6.85 18.95
CA ASN A 246 -25.12 8.12 19.65
C ASN A 246 -24.75 7.90 21.13
N TYR A 247 -23.96 8.76 21.72
CA TYR A 247 -23.53 8.65 23.10
C TYR A 247 -22.96 9.97 23.62
N GLN A 248 -22.89 10.17 24.94
CA GLN A 248 -22.36 11.40 25.52
C GLN A 248 -20.91 11.64 25.06
N ASN A 249 -20.05 10.63 25.16
CA ASN A 249 -18.74 10.58 24.53
C ASN A 249 -18.69 9.33 23.63
N LEU A 250 -18.49 9.52 22.35
CA LEU A 250 -18.48 8.46 21.35
C LEU A 250 -17.10 8.33 20.72
N PHE A 251 -16.52 7.16 20.81
CA PHE A 251 -15.22 6.81 20.22
C PHE A 251 -15.37 5.62 19.29
N ILE A 252 -15.14 5.81 17.98
CA ILE A 252 -15.17 4.77 16.95
C ILE A 252 -13.80 4.76 16.29
N ARG A 253 -12.99 3.75 16.58
CA ARG A 253 -11.57 3.74 16.23
C ARG A 253 -11.11 2.40 15.70
N ARG A 254 -10.21 2.40 14.70
CA ARG A 254 -9.51 1.21 14.20
C ARG A 254 -10.44 0.05 13.86
N ASN A 255 -11.64 0.34 13.36
CA ASN A 255 -12.54 -0.69 12.91
C ASN A 255 -12.35 -0.95 11.42
N THR A 256 -12.35 -2.21 11.02
CA THR A 256 -12.41 -2.63 9.61
C THR A 256 -13.84 -2.97 9.25
N ILE A 257 -14.37 -2.32 8.23
CA ILE A 257 -15.73 -2.51 7.73
C ILE A 257 -15.63 -2.89 6.26
N ASP A 258 -15.84 -4.17 5.97
CA ASP A 258 -15.74 -4.76 4.64
C ASP A 258 -17.13 -5.22 4.15
N PHE A 259 -17.60 -4.60 3.08
CA PHE A 259 -18.82 -4.98 2.40
C PHE A 259 -18.48 -5.72 1.10
N ASP A 260 -18.34 -7.04 1.16
CA ASP A 260 -18.03 -7.86 0.02
C ASP A 260 -19.08 -7.69 -1.10
N GLY A 261 -18.65 -7.82 -2.36
CA GLY A 261 -19.44 -7.50 -3.56
C GLY A 261 -20.74 -8.26 -3.80
N SER A 262 -21.27 -8.94 -2.82
CA SER A 262 -22.45 -9.80 -2.93
C SER A 262 -23.76 -9.11 -2.54
N ALA A 263 -23.71 -7.92 -1.92
CA ALA A 263 -24.87 -7.22 -1.41
C ALA A 263 -25.51 -6.28 -2.46
N THR A 264 -26.80 -6.48 -2.79
CA THR A 264 -27.58 -5.60 -3.70
C THR A 264 -28.26 -4.42 -2.98
N GLY A 265 -27.90 -4.10 -1.73
CA GLY A 265 -28.59 -3.10 -0.89
C GLY A 265 -27.70 -1.95 -0.42
N GLY A 266 -28.34 -0.83 -0.08
CA GLY A 266 -27.62 0.37 0.39
C GLY A 266 -27.24 0.26 1.86
N TYR A 267 -25.99 -0.13 2.16
CA TYR A 267 -25.43 -0.12 3.51
C TYR A 267 -24.76 1.20 3.86
N GLN A 268 -24.66 1.47 5.16
CA GLN A 268 -23.85 2.55 5.71
C GLN A 268 -22.70 1.92 6.52
N GLY A 269 -21.49 2.45 6.36
CA GLY A 269 -20.37 2.05 7.20
C GLY A 269 -20.58 2.53 8.64
N ILE A 270 -20.28 3.79 8.88
CA ILE A 270 -20.45 4.42 10.21
C ILE A 270 -21.51 5.51 10.13
N SER A 271 -22.46 5.50 11.06
CA SER A 271 -23.49 6.54 11.22
C SER A 271 -23.53 7.05 12.65
N ALA A 272 -22.92 8.20 12.92
CA ALA A 272 -23.01 8.89 14.21
C ALA A 272 -24.15 9.91 14.19
N ILE A 273 -25.06 9.82 15.15
CA ILE A 273 -26.20 10.72 15.27
C ILE A 273 -25.98 11.67 16.46
N ILE A 274 -25.92 12.95 16.19
CA ILE A 274 -25.58 13.97 17.17
C ILE A 274 -26.84 14.55 17.80
N TYR A 275 -26.91 14.53 19.12
CA TYR A 275 -27.94 15.13 19.93
C TYR A 275 -27.40 16.19 20.87
N ASN A 276 -28.26 17.07 21.39
CA ASN A 276 -27.86 18.04 22.43
C ASN A 276 -27.36 17.31 23.70
N GLY A 277 -26.24 17.78 24.25
CA GLY A 277 -25.63 17.20 25.45
C GLY A 277 -24.58 16.12 25.18
N MET A 278 -24.23 15.89 23.90
CA MET A 278 -23.01 15.16 23.56
C MET A 278 -21.80 16.08 23.76
N HIS A 279 -20.71 15.51 24.30
CA HIS A 279 -19.49 16.29 24.54
C HIS A 279 -18.42 16.01 23.48
N GLN A 280 -18.09 14.75 23.28
CA GLN A 280 -17.02 14.37 22.37
C GLN A 280 -17.46 13.26 21.42
N VAL A 281 -17.17 13.47 20.14
CA VAL A 281 -17.33 12.44 19.09
C VAL A 281 -16.02 12.32 18.34
N VAL A 282 -15.41 11.12 18.37
CA VAL A 282 -14.15 10.83 17.71
C VAL A 282 -14.35 9.62 16.81
N ILE A 283 -14.11 9.79 15.52
CA ILE A 283 -14.18 8.74 14.49
C ILE A 283 -12.83 8.78 13.77
N GLU A 284 -11.95 7.85 14.09
CA GLU A 284 -10.58 7.89 13.58
C GLU A 284 -10.01 6.50 13.29
N GLN A 285 -9.08 6.44 12.32
CA GLN A 285 -8.36 5.22 11.95
C GLN A 285 -9.29 4.05 11.55
N ASN A 286 -10.44 4.32 10.96
CA ASN A 286 -11.33 3.27 10.48
C ASN A 286 -11.11 3.01 9.00
N LEU A 287 -11.07 1.73 8.61
CA LEU A 287 -11.07 1.28 7.22
C LEU A 287 -12.49 0.90 6.80
N ILE A 288 -13.02 1.52 5.76
CA ILE A 288 -14.35 1.22 5.19
C ILE A 288 -14.18 0.94 3.70
N ILE A 289 -14.43 -0.29 3.29
CA ILE A 289 -14.25 -0.74 1.91
C ILE A 289 -15.50 -1.44 1.35
N GLY A 290 -15.61 -1.41 0.02
CA GLY A 290 -16.62 -2.20 -0.71
C GLY A 290 -17.89 -1.44 -1.11
N TYR A 291 -18.97 -2.16 -1.28
CA TYR A 291 -20.23 -1.64 -1.86
C TYR A 291 -21.13 -1.00 -0.80
N VAL A 292 -20.95 0.29 -0.55
CA VAL A 292 -21.76 1.04 0.43
C VAL A 292 -22.53 2.19 -0.21
N HIS A 293 -23.68 2.54 0.37
CA HIS A 293 -24.43 3.76 0.01
C HIS A 293 -23.81 5.00 0.66
N THR A 294 -23.31 4.88 1.88
CA THR A 294 -22.63 5.97 2.59
C THR A 294 -21.50 5.39 3.44
N GLY A 295 -20.27 5.81 3.19
CA GLY A 295 -19.12 5.34 3.96
C GLY A 295 -19.20 5.81 5.41
N LEU A 296 -19.12 7.12 5.64
CA LEU A 296 -19.16 7.73 6.96
C LEU A 296 -20.20 8.85 7.01
N LYS A 297 -21.05 8.84 8.02
CA LYS A 297 -22.09 9.84 8.23
C LYS A 297 -22.07 10.38 9.66
N VAL A 298 -22.03 11.70 9.81
CA VAL A 298 -22.23 12.38 11.09
C VAL A 298 -23.42 13.34 10.92
N GLN A 299 -24.54 13.04 11.55
CA GLN A 299 -25.78 13.77 11.34
C GLN A 299 -26.31 14.38 12.62
N SER A 300 -26.59 15.68 12.61
CA SER A 300 -27.32 16.35 13.66
C SER A 300 -28.81 15.98 13.63
N SER A 301 -29.37 15.62 14.78
CA SER A 301 -30.79 15.33 14.96
C SER A 301 -31.46 16.47 15.72
N GLY A 302 -32.49 17.09 15.09
CA GLY A 302 -33.28 18.15 15.74
C GLY A 302 -32.48 19.40 16.14
N GLY A 303 -31.37 19.68 15.43
CA GLY A 303 -30.46 20.80 15.78
C GLY A 303 -29.48 20.45 16.91
N GLY A 304 -29.26 19.15 17.18
CA GLY A 304 -28.30 18.68 18.19
C GLY A 304 -26.89 19.16 17.91
N GLN A 305 -26.15 19.50 18.96
CA GLN A 305 -24.76 19.93 18.90
C GLN A 305 -23.92 19.12 19.89
N ALA A 306 -22.70 18.80 19.50
CA ALA A 306 -21.67 18.29 20.39
C ALA A 306 -20.60 19.38 20.63
N ASP A 307 -19.90 19.29 21.77
CA ASP A 307 -18.86 20.25 22.09
C ASP A 307 -17.65 20.10 21.15
N SER A 308 -17.36 18.88 20.70
CA SER A 308 -16.25 18.56 19.81
C SER A 308 -16.56 17.33 18.94
N ILE A 309 -16.34 17.47 17.63
CA ILE A 309 -16.45 16.39 16.68
C ILE A 309 -15.13 16.29 15.91
N LEU A 310 -14.47 15.13 15.95
CA LEU A 310 -13.27 14.81 15.21
C LEU A 310 -13.55 13.63 14.27
N VAL A 311 -13.26 13.82 12.98
CA VAL A 311 -13.23 12.75 11.95
C VAL A 311 -11.85 12.80 11.32
N ALA A 312 -10.98 11.86 11.66
CA ALA A 312 -9.57 11.90 11.25
C ALA A 312 -8.99 10.55 10.91
N ASN A 313 -7.99 10.53 10.04
CA ASN A 313 -7.23 9.33 9.69
C ASN A 313 -8.10 8.15 9.25
N ASN A 314 -9.24 8.38 8.61
CA ASN A 314 -10.08 7.29 8.10
C ASN A 314 -9.75 7.02 6.63
N MET A 315 -9.66 5.75 6.25
CA MET A 315 -9.56 5.28 4.88
C MET A 315 -10.92 4.75 4.42
N ILE A 316 -11.47 5.35 3.37
CA ILE A 316 -12.83 5.05 2.89
C ILE A 316 -12.79 4.83 1.39
N ASN A 317 -12.93 3.58 0.97
CA ASN A 317 -13.07 3.21 -0.43
C ASN A 317 -14.50 2.73 -0.71
N VAL A 318 -15.24 3.52 -1.44
CA VAL A 318 -16.65 3.24 -1.74
C VAL A 318 -16.81 2.95 -3.22
N THR A 319 -17.37 1.79 -3.51
CA THR A 319 -17.74 1.40 -4.88
C THR A 319 -19.26 1.27 -4.98
N SER A 320 -19.85 1.71 -6.09
CA SER A 320 -21.28 1.51 -6.32
C SER A 320 -21.57 0.12 -6.83
N HIS A 321 -22.61 -0.51 -6.30
CA HIS A 321 -23.07 -1.78 -6.85
C HIS A 321 -23.67 -1.58 -8.27
N PRO A 322 -23.27 -2.41 -9.27
CA PRO A 322 -23.68 -2.24 -10.68
C PRO A 322 -25.20 -2.26 -10.93
N LEU A 323 -25.97 -2.84 -10.01
CA LEU A 323 -27.45 -2.96 -10.12
C LEU A 323 -28.20 -1.79 -9.47
N ILE A 324 -27.53 -0.86 -8.79
CA ILE A 324 -28.15 0.28 -8.12
C ILE A 324 -27.89 1.56 -8.93
N THR A 325 -28.70 1.81 -9.94
CA THR A 325 -28.47 2.89 -10.91
C THR A 325 -28.94 4.28 -10.47
N ASN A 326 -29.67 4.43 -9.36
CA ASN A 326 -30.33 5.70 -8.99
C ASN A 326 -30.24 6.11 -7.51
N ALA A 327 -29.45 5.46 -6.68
CA ALA A 327 -29.29 5.86 -5.29
C ALA A 327 -28.05 6.75 -5.16
N GLY A 328 -28.25 8.06 -5.02
CA GLY A 328 -27.16 8.99 -4.67
C GLY A 328 -26.64 8.67 -3.27
N GLY A 329 -25.39 8.20 -3.17
CA GLY A 329 -24.70 7.95 -1.91
C GLY A 329 -23.67 9.03 -1.58
N PHE A 330 -23.05 8.92 -0.41
CA PHE A 330 -21.97 9.80 0.03
C PHE A 330 -20.76 8.98 0.46
N GLY A 331 -19.56 9.46 0.15
CA GLY A 331 -18.36 8.96 0.79
C GLY A 331 -18.33 9.35 2.27
N ILE A 332 -18.26 10.66 2.52
CA ILE A 332 -18.36 11.27 3.85
C ILE A 332 -19.48 12.32 3.84
N PHE A 333 -20.37 12.26 4.81
CA PHE A 333 -21.49 13.19 4.95
C PHE A 333 -21.61 13.73 6.36
N ILE A 334 -21.41 15.04 6.54
CA ILE A 334 -21.41 15.73 7.83
C ILE A 334 -22.48 16.80 7.85
N THR A 335 -23.43 16.71 8.78
CA THR A 335 -24.46 17.77 9.00
C THR A 335 -24.43 18.28 10.45
N ALA A 336 -23.28 18.32 11.06
CA ALA A 336 -23.08 18.71 12.44
C ALA A 336 -22.10 19.88 12.54
N ASN A 337 -22.37 20.83 13.45
CA ASN A 337 -21.51 21.97 13.73
C ASN A 337 -20.25 21.56 14.54
N ASN A 338 -19.28 22.45 14.63
CA ASN A 338 -18.01 22.27 15.38
C ASN A 338 -17.25 20.99 14.97
N SER A 339 -17.28 20.65 13.69
CA SER A 339 -16.65 19.43 13.19
C SER A 339 -15.24 19.73 12.65
N LYS A 340 -14.25 18.94 13.08
CA LYS A 340 -12.90 18.91 12.52
C LYS A 340 -12.74 17.64 11.68
N ILE A 341 -12.50 17.80 10.39
CA ILE A 341 -12.32 16.74 9.41
C ILE A 341 -10.90 16.87 8.87
N ALA A 342 -10.01 15.94 9.23
CA ALA A 342 -8.61 16.10 8.90
C ALA A 342 -7.94 14.76 8.61
N PHE A 343 -7.02 14.74 7.63
CA PHE A 343 -6.23 13.57 7.30
C PHE A 343 -7.06 12.33 6.92
N ASN A 344 -8.22 12.49 6.29
CA ASN A 344 -8.98 11.35 5.78
C ASN A 344 -8.64 11.11 4.32
N THR A 345 -8.60 9.85 3.92
CA THR A 345 -8.49 9.42 2.52
C THR A 345 -9.82 8.83 2.07
N LEU A 346 -10.43 9.44 1.06
CA LEU A 346 -11.69 9.01 0.46
C LEU A 346 -11.50 8.73 -1.02
N ALA A 347 -11.74 7.50 -1.45
CA ALA A 347 -11.78 7.10 -2.85
C ALA A 347 -13.18 6.59 -3.23
N ILE A 348 -13.71 7.04 -4.35
CA ILE A 348 -15.01 6.58 -4.88
C ILE A 348 -14.88 6.21 -6.34
N TYR A 349 -15.26 4.98 -6.67
CA TYR A 349 -15.23 4.45 -8.02
C TYR A 349 -16.62 4.05 -8.52
N GLY A 350 -17.02 4.59 -9.67
CA GLY A 350 -18.30 4.26 -10.33
C GLY A 350 -19.53 4.84 -9.66
N GLY A 351 -20.72 4.62 -10.27
CA GLY A 351 -22.03 4.97 -9.72
C GLY A 351 -22.39 6.45 -9.66
N SER A 352 -23.45 6.76 -8.93
CA SER A 352 -23.94 8.13 -8.70
C SER A 352 -23.68 8.50 -7.25
N PHE A 353 -22.61 9.22 -7.01
CA PHE A 353 -22.18 9.58 -5.65
C PHE A 353 -21.83 11.05 -5.50
N THR A 354 -22.05 11.55 -4.27
CA THR A 354 -21.41 12.76 -3.77
C THR A 354 -20.21 12.34 -2.92
N GLY A 355 -19.02 12.80 -3.24
CA GLY A 355 -17.81 12.45 -2.52
C GLY A 355 -17.91 12.87 -1.05
N PHE A 356 -17.66 14.13 -0.81
CA PHE A 356 -17.72 14.74 0.51
C PHE A 356 -18.85 15.77 0.57
N GLY A 357 -19.70 15.68 1.56
CA GLY A 357 -20.77 16.65 1.82
C GLY A 357 -20.70 17.19 3.24
N MET A 358 -20.59 18.51 3.41
CA MET A 358 -20.57 19.17 4.69
C MET A 358 -21.53 20.36 4.78
N TYR A 359 -22.40 20.33 5.79
CA TYR A 359 -23.51 21.28 5.97
C TYR A 359 -23.60 21.76 7.42
N GLY A 360 -22.47 22.02 8.08
CA GLY A 360 -22.37 22.48 9.46
C GLY A 360 -21.68 23.85 9.57
N ASP A 361 -21.96 24.56 10.66
CA ASP A 361 -21.27 25.80 11.02
C ASP A 361 -20.02 25.55 11.87
N ASP A 362 -19.06 26.48 11.88
CA ASP A 362 -17.81 26.40 12.64
C ASP A 362 -16.99 25.13 12.35
N CYS A 363 -16.97 24.69 11.07
CA CYS A 363 -16.30 23.49 10.66
C CYS A 363 -14.92 23.73 10.06
N LYS A 364 -14.03 22.71 10.20
CA LYS A 364 -12.66 22.73 9.70
C LYS A 364 -12.38 21.49 8.85
N VAL A 365 -11.86 21.70 7.63
CA VAL A 365 -11.56 20.63 6.66
C VAL A 365 -10.14 20.82 6.15
N PHE A 366 -9.20 20.02 6.65
CA PHE A 366 -7.78 20.19 6.33
C PHE A 366 -7.10 18.86 6.03
N ASN A 367 -6.13 18.88 5.12
CA ASN A 367 -5.23 17.77 4.87
C ASN A 367 -5.94 16.47 4.44
N ASN A 368 -7.07 16.55 3.76
CA ASN A 368 -7.79 15.36 3.31
C ASN A 368 -7.49 15.05 1.84
N ILE A 369 -7.64 13.78 1.45
CA ILE A 369 -7.61 13.32 0.06
C ILE A 369 -9.02 12.90 -0.35
N PHE A 370 -9.55 13.53 -1.40
CA PHE A 370 -10.87 13.23 -1.99
C PHE A 370 -10.72 12.88 -3.47
N ILE A 371 -10.71 11.59 -3.80
CA ILE A 371 -10.61 11.06 -5.17
C ILE A 371 -11.95 10.50 -5.60
N ILE A 372 -12.63 11.17 -6.50
CA ILE A 372 -14.00 10.84 -6.89
C ILE A 372 -14.06 10.56 -8.39
N LYS A 373 -14.21 9.30 -8.75
CA LYS A 373 -14.32 8.83 -10.16
C LYS A 373 -15.70 8.19 -10.44
N PRO A 374 -16.81 8.93 -10.30
CA PRO A 374 -18.15 8.40 -10.46
C PRO A 374 -18.59 8.37 -11.93
N SER A 375 -19.69 7.70 -12.20
CA SER A 375 -20.39 7.82 -13.49
C SER A 375 -21.25 9.10 -13.55
N TYR A 376 -21.67 9.64 -12.38
CA TYR A 376 -22.45 10.86 -12.23
C TYR A 376 -22.34 11.36 -10.78
N GLY A 377 -22.15 12.68 -10.55
CA GLY A 377 -22.14 13.26 -9.21
C GLY A 377 -21.23 14.48 -9.07
N PHE A 378 -20.88 14.84 -7.85
CA PHE A 378 -19.91 15.91 -7.55
C PHE A 378 -18.94 15.47 -6.43
N CYS A 379 -17.76 16.05 -6.46
CA CYS A 379 -16.69 15.68 -5.54
C CYS A 379 -16.92 16.27 -4.15
N LEU A 380 -17.17 17.56 -4.09
CA LEU A 380 -17.20 18.32 -2.86
C LEU A 380 -18.48 19.16 -2.75
N GLY A 381 -19.16 19.11 -1.61
CA GLY A 381 -20.33 19.91 -1.34
C GLY A 381 -20.27 20.59 0.01
N TYR A 382 -20.24 21.91 0.02
CA TYR A 382 -20.33 22.75 1.22
C TYR A 382 -21.65 23.52 1.28
N GLY A 383 -22.19 23.69 2.48
CA GLY A 383 -23.38 24.49 2.70
C GLY A 383 -24.69 23.73 2.76
N GLN A 384 -25.71 24.28 3.42
CA GLN A 384 -27.02 23.62 3.54
C GLN A 384 -27.73 23.59 2.20
N GLY A 385 -28.06 22.39 1.70
CA GLY A 385 -28.69 22.14 0.40
C GLY A 385 -29.67 23.23 -0.02
N TYR A 386 -29.25 24.01 -0.97
CA TYR A 386 -29.97 25.04 -1.73
C TYR A 386 -30.22 26.42 -1.10
N ALA A 387 -29.96 26.70 0.20
CA ALA A 387 -30.47 27.97 0.73
C ALA A 387 -29.74 28.64 1.91
N SER A 388 -28.71 28.10 2.53
CA SER A 388 -28.02 28.82 3.63
C SER A 388 -26.52 28.56 3.63
N GLN A 389 -25.74 29.61 3.84
CA GLN A 389 -24.29 29.55 3.90
C GLN A 389 -23.81 28.86 5.18
N SER A 390 -22.79 28.03 5.07
CA SER A 390 -22.02 27.55 6.24
C SER A 390 -21.29 28.73 6.87
N ILE A 391 -21.52 28.97 8.16
CA ILE A 391 -20.89 30.07 8.90
C ILE A 391 -19.53 29.58 9.41
N ASN A 392 -18.46 30.35 9.18
CA ASN A 392 -17.09 30.10 9.66
C ASN A 392 -16.50 28.75 9.19
N LEU A 393 -16.77 28.35 7.96
CA LEU A 393 -16.04 27.25 7.32
C LEU A 393 -14.58 27.63 7.10
N GLN A 394 -13.67 26.77 7.50
CA GLN A 394 -12.23 26.83 7.19
C GLN A 394 -11.87 25.55 6.41
N SER A 395 -11.34 25.69 5.21
CA SER A 395 -10.93 24.58 4.38
C SER A 395 -9.65 24.92 3.65
N ASP A 396 -8.63 24.06 3.76
CA ASP A 396 -7.36 24.25 3.05
C ASP A 396 -6.50 22.96 3.07
N TYR A 397 -5.47 22.89 2.23
CA TYR A 397 -4.52 21.78 2.13
C TYR A 397 -5.21 20.45 1.84
N ASN A 398 -6.25 20.43 1.03
CA ASN A 398 -6.93 19.21 0.61
C ASN A 398 -6.54 18.83 -0.82
N VAL A 399 -6.49 17.54 -1.11
CA VAL A 399 -6.46 17.02 -2.49
C VAL A 399 -7.89 16.78 -2.92
N ILE A 400 -8.31 17.45 -4.00
CA ILE A 400 -9.68 17.39 -4.52
C ILE A 400 -9.63 17.03 -6.00
N PHE A 401 -9.83 15.77 -6.30
CA PHE A 401 -9.80 15.28 -7.69
C PHE A 401 -11.10 14.60 -8.06
N SER A 402 -11.59 14.94 -9.25
CA SER A 402 -12.77 14.28 -9.80
C SER A 402 -12.66 14.07 -11.30
N GLN A 403 -12.90 12.83 -11.73
CA GLN A 403 -12.90 12.43 -13.13
C GLN A 403 -14.13 11.58 -13.44
N LEU A 404 -14.89 11.94 -14.49
CA LEU A 404 -16.00 11.09 -14.91
C LEU A 404 -15.54 9.84 -15.64
N SER A 405 -16.12 8.70 -15.28
CA SER A 405 -15.97 7.45 -16.01
C SER A 405 -16.93 7.34 -17.23
N GLY A 406 -17.24 8.48 -17.91
CA GLY A 406 -18.16 8.51 -19.04
C GLY A 406 -18.40 9.91 -19.63
N SER A 407 -19.31 10.07 -20.61
CA SER A 407 -19.57 11.31 -21.36
C SER A 407 -20.47 12.35 -20.64
N GLY A 408 -20.52 12.34 -19.31
CA GLY A 408 -21.31 13.29 -18.52
C GLY A 408 -20.60 14.64 -18.30
N THR A 409 -21.31 15.61 -17.71
CA THR A 409 -20.73 16.90 -17.28
C THR A 409 -20.36 16.80 -15.81
N LEU A 410 -19.10 17.02 -15.48
CA LEU A 410 -18.62 17.03 -14.11
C LEU A 410 -18.81 18.41 -13.50
N VAL A 411 -19.26 18.45 -12.26
CA VAL A 411 -19.19 19.64 -11.42
C VAL A 411 -18.39 19.28 -10.17
N PRO A 412 -17.12 19.69 -10.09
CA PRO A 412 -16.26 19.28 -9.01
C PRO A 412 -16.74 19.76 -7.66
N ILE A 413 -17.23 21.00 -7.55
CA ILE A 413 -17.51 21.64 -6.28
C ILE A 413 -18.87 22.38 -6.31
N ILE A 414 -19.67 22.18 -5.25
CA ILE A 414 -20.87 22.96 -4.96
C ILE A 414 -20.64 23.64 -3.60
N SER A 415 -20.72 24.95 -3.55
CA SER A 415 -20.69 25.69 -2.30
C SER A 415 -21.83 26.70 -2.25
N ASP A 416 -22.64 26.62 -1.19
CA ASP A 416 -23.78 27.52 -0.95
C ASP A 416 -24.75 27.63 -2.13
N GLY A 417 -24.96 26.53 -2.85
CA GLY A 417 -25.82 26.46 -4.03
C GLY A 417 -25.17 26.98 -5.31
N VAL A 418 -23.93 27.43 -5.28
CA VAL A 418 -23.15 27.82 -6.46
C VAL A 418 -22.29 26.67 -6.96
N TRP A 419 -22.27 26.47 -8.26
CA TRP A 419 -21.56 25.39 -8.94
C TRP A 419 -20.27 25.94 -9.54
N TYR A 420 -19.14 25.28 -9.18
CA TYR A 420 -17.80 25.64 -9.68
C TYR A 420 -17.27 24.51 -10.58
N SER A 421 -16.79 24.91 -11.76
CA SER A 421 -16.32 23.97 -12.77
C SER A 421 -14.89 23.45 -12.52
N SER A 422 -14.15 24.14 -11.66
CA SER A 422 -12.80 23.75 -11.27
C SER A 422 -12.52 24.16 -9.82
N LEU A 423 -11.49 23.56 -9.23
CA LEU A 423 -10.97 23.99 -7.92
C LEU A 423 -10.51 25.45 -7.99
N THR A 424 -9.84 25.88 -9.04
CA THR A 424 -9.37 27.24 -9.23
C THR A 424 -10.51 28.28 -9.26
N ASP A 425 -11.63 27.96 -9.94
CA ASP A 425 -12.81 28.86 -9.92
C ASP A 425 -13.38 29.00 -8.52
N TYR A 426 -13.41 27.91 -7.76
CA TYR A 426 -13.88 27.89 -6.36
C TYR A 426 -12.94 28.69 -5.45
N GLN A 427 -11.63 28.47 -5.51
CA GLN A 427 -10.60 29.20 -4.76
C GLN A 427 -10.69 30.71 -4.99
N ASN A 428 -10.79 31.13 -6.25
CA ASN A 428 -10.89 32.55 -6.63
C ASN A 428 -12.18 33.21 -6.14
N ALA A 429 -13.29 32.47 -6.09
CA ALA A 429 -14.58 33.03 -5.69
C ALA A 429 -14.77 33.09 -4.17
N THR A 430 -14.21 32.11 -3.42
CA THR A 430 -14.49 31.95 -2.00
C THR A 430 -13.32 32.29 -1.08
N GLY A 431 -12.09 32.21 -1.59
CA GLY A 431 -10.88 32.33 -0.78
C GLY A 431 -10.61 31.12 0.12
N LEU A 432 -11.37 30.02 -0.03
CA LEU A 432 -11.15 28.75 0.66
C LEU A 432 -10.27 27.83 -0.20
N ASP A 433 -9.68 26.84 0.41
CA ASP A 433 -8.85 25.81 -0.27
C ASP A 433 -7.70 26.40 -1.13
N THR A 434 -7.12 27.52 -0.70
CA THR A 434 -6.11 28.27 -1.47
C THR A 434 -4.79 27.48 -1.66
N ASN A 435 -4.47 26.59 -0.72
CA ASN A 435 -3.32 25.68 -0.81
C ASN A 435 -3.76 24.24 -1.13
N SER A 436 -5.00 24.03 -1.49
CA SER A 436 -5.52 22.72 -1.92
C SER A 436 -5.21 22.50 -3.40
N VAL A 437 -4.99 21.24 -3.78
CA VAL A 437 -4.60 20.87 -5.16
C VAL A 437 -5.63 19.94 -5.78
N SER A 438 -5.72 19.97 -7.12
CA SER A 438 -6.53 19.02 -7.90
C SER A 438 -5.60 18.05 -8.61
N LYS A 439 -5.44 16.85 -8.01
CA LYS A 439 -4.48 15.86 -8.46
C LYS A 439 -5.05 14.45 -8.35
N ASP A 440 -4.85 13.63 -9.36
CA ASP A 440 -5.18 12.21 -9.30
C ASP A 440 -4.16 11.47 -8.43
N ILE A 441 -4.65 10.75 -7.43
CA ILE A 441 -3.82 10.00 -6.50
C ILE A 441 -3.96 8.52 -6.82
N GLU A 442 -2.83 7.83 -6.91
CA GLU A 442 -2.77 6.39 -6.99
C GLU A 442 -2.48 5.79 -5.62
N PHE A 443 -3.26 4.79 -5.26
CA PHE A 443 -3.12 4.04 -4.03
C PHE A 443 -2.47 2.70 -4.30
N VAL A 444 -1.93 2.07 -3.26
CA VAL A 444 -1.26 0.77 -3.32
C VAL A 444 -2.16 -0.28 -4.01
N ALA A 445 -3.45 -0.31 -3.64
CA ALA A 445 -4.43 -1.17 -4.30
C ALA A 445 -5.85 -0.56 -4.21
N PRO A 446 -6.84 -1.06 -4.99
CA PRO A 446 -8.21 -0.56 -4.89
C PRO A 446 -8.87 -0.74 -3.51
N ASP A 447 -8.43 -1.70 -2.71
CA ASP A 447 -8.87 -1.98 -1.34
C ASP A 447 -7.85 -1.54 -0.28
N ASP A 448 -6.74 -0.94 -0.71
CA ASP A 448 -5.67 -0.42 0.13
C ASP A 448 -5.39 1.05 -0.25
N LEU A 449 -5.88 1.98 0.54
CA LEU A 449 -5.76 3.42 0.30
C LEU A 449 -4.49 4.05 0.88
N HIS A 450 -3.48 3.28 1.19
CA HIS A 450 -2.15 3.83 1.46
C HIS A 450 -1.61 4.50 0.20
N LEU A 451 -0.90 5.59 0.39
CA LEU A 451 -0.22 6.25 -0.72
C LEU A 451 0.85 5.32 -1.26
N THR A 452 0.93 5.23 -2.58
CA THR A 452 2.10 4.60 -3.18
C THR A 452 3.35 5.34 -2.74
N GLU A 453 4.49 4.68 -2.71
CA GLU A 453 5.77 5.30 -2.35
C GLU A 453 6.02 6.58 -3.15
N CYS A 454 5.58 6.60 -4.38
CA CYS A 454 5.53 7.76 -5.26
C CYS A 454 4.79 8.95 -4.71
N GLN A 455 3.56 8.72 -4.31
CA GLN A 455 2.67 9.79 -3.87
C GLN A 455 3.11 10.33 -2.49
N SER A 456 3.71 9.48 -1.66
CA SER A 456 4.19 9.89 -0.35
C SER A 456 5.34 10.90 -0.40
N GLN A 457 6.01 11.02 -1.53
CA GLN A 457 7.14 11.95 -1.74
C GLN A 457 6.73 13.26 -2.41
N ASP A 458 5.50 13.35 -2.89
CA ASP A 458 4.99 14.49 -3.61
C ASP A 458 4.91 15.74 -2.69
N PRO A 459 5.63 16.83 -2.98
CA PRO A 459 5.59 18.04 -2.15
C PRO A 459 4.23 18.74 -2.15
N GLU A 460 3.40 18.52 -3.18
CA GLU A 460 2.05 19.05 -3.25
C GLU A 460 1.09 18.34 -2.29
N LEU A 461 1.48 17.16 -1.79
CA LEU A 461 0.73 16.41 -0.78
C LEU A 461 1.16 16.73 0.66
N ARG A 462 1.88 17.82 0.86
CA ARG A 462 2.25 18.30 2.20
C ARG A 462 1.21 19.26 2.75
N GLY A 463 0.77 18.97 3.95
CA GLY A 463 -0.22 19.75 4.69
C GLY A 463 0.37 20.53 5.84
N ILE A 464 -0.48 20.86 6.79
CA ILE A 464 -0.10 21.56 8.01
C ILE A 464 -0.35 20.70 9.25
N PRO A 465 0.44 20.86 10.33
CA PRO A 465 0.18 20.18 11.60
C PRO A 465 -1.19 20.58 12.16
N ILE A 466 -1.96 19.60 12.61
CA ILE A 466 -3.27 19.81 13.21
C ILE A 466 -3.20 19.41 14.69
N GLU A 467 -3.47 20.36 15.57
CA GLU A 467 -3.44 20.13 17.01
C GLU A 467 -4.27 18.92 17.44
N GLY A 468 -3.64 17.99 18.14
CA GLY A 468 -4.24 16.78 18.68
C GLY A 468 -4.26 15.61 17.70
N ILE A 469 -3.67 15.70 16.49
CA ILE A 469 -3.52 14.61 15.55
C ILE A 469 -2.02 14.45 15.25
N THR A 470 -1.38 13.54 15.96
CA THR A 470 0.07 13.31 15.90
C THR A 470 0.48 11.97 15.31
N ILE A 471 -0.48 11.12 15.05
CA ILE A 471 -0.29 9.81 14.42
C ILE A 471 -1.23 9.68 13.21
N ASP A 472 -0.92 8.79 12.33
CA ASP A 472 -1.70 8.49 11.13
C ASP A 472 -2.64 7.26 11.31
N PHE A 473 -3.04 6.65 10.20
CA PHE A 473 -3.89 5.47 10.18
C PHE A 473 -3.22 4.24 10.81
N ASP A 474 -1.93 4.05 10.57
CA ASP A 474 -1.11 2.92 11.05
C ASP A 474 -0.44 3.15 12.40
N GLU A 475 -0.80 4.24 13.09
CA GLU A 475 -0.19 4.68 14.34
C GLU A 475 1.26 5.19 14.17
N GLU A 476 1.71 5.51 12.95
CA GLU A 476 2.97 6.16 12.69
C GLU A 476 2.93 7.64 13.08
N ILE A 477 4.09 8.19 13.48
CA ILE A 477 4.17 9.59 13.93
C ILE A 477 4.16 10.51 12.72
N ARG A 478 3.20 11.43 12.66
CA ARG A 478 3.14 12.44 11.61
C ARG A 478 4.27 13.47 11.73
N ASN A 479 4.73 13.96 10.58
CA ASN A 479 5.72 15.02 10.53
C ASN A 479 5.22 16.27 11.26
N GLU A 480 6.01 16.80 12.21
CA GLU A 480 5.62 17.90 13.08
C GLU A 480 5.49 19.26 12.37
N THR A 481 6.06 19.42 11.19
CA THR A 481 6.09 20.69 10.44
C THR A 481 5.31 20.67 9.14
N SER A 482 5.33 19.55 8.43
CA SER A 482 4.71 19.38 7.12
C SER A 482 4.23 17.94 6.92
N PRO A 483 3.17 17.53 7.65
CA PRO A 483 2.64 16.17 7.53
C PRO A 483 2.08 15.91 6.13
N MET A 484 2.03 14.64 5.72
CA MET A 484 1.31 14.24 4.52
C MET A 484 -0.18 14.51 4.65
N VAL A 485 -0.84 14.86 3.55
CA VAL A 485 -2.30 14.90 3.48
C VAL A 485 -2.85 13.48 3.38
N GLY A 486 -4.11 13.29 3.79
CA GLY A 486 -4.72 11.95 3.82
C GLY A 486 -4.48 11.18 5.11
N ALA A 487 -4.97 9.95 5.15
CA ALA A 487 -4.92 9.11 6.35
C ALA A 487 -3.54 8.53 6.65
N ASP A 488 -2.70 8.39 5.65
CA ASP A 488 -1.38 7.78 5.71
C ASP A 488 -0.26 8.85 5.76
N GLU A 489 0.76 8.61 6.56
CA GLU A 489 2.00 9.40 6.67
C GLU A 489 3.20 8.55 6.25
N ASN A 490 3.18 8.00 5.07
CA ASN A 490 4.29 7.18 4.62
C ASN A 490 5.63 7.92 4.83
N ASN A 491 6.41 7.46 5.80
CA ASN A 491 7.69 8.05 6.19
C ASN A 491 8.87 7.46 5.41
N THR A 492 8.64 6.56 4.45
CA THR A 492 9.69 6.09 3.55
C THR A 492 10.15 7.25 2.68
N ARG A 493 11.34 7.73 2.94
CA ARG A 493 11.95 8.84 2.21
C ARG A 493 12.55 8.32 0.91
N MET A 494 12.44 9.10 -0.17
CA MET A 494 13.21 8.98 -1.41
C MET A 494 14.71 8.71 -1.17
N ASN A 495 15.24 9.24 -0.07
CA ASN A 495 16.64 9.09 0.33
C ASN A 495 17.06 7.65 0.67
N ASP A 496 16.15 6.67 0.65
CA ASP A 496 16.48 5.28 0.94
C ASP A 496 16.87 4.48 -0.30
N MET A 497 16.51 4.96 -1.50
CA MET A 497 16.82 4.32 -2.78
C MET A 497 17.96 5.03 -3.53
N PHE A 498 17.81 6.32 -3.75
CA PHE A 498 18.80 7.17 -4.37
C PHE A 498 19.07 8.38 -3.47
N GLY A 499 20.32 8.85 -3.42
CA GLY A 499 20.69 10.08 -2.72
C GLY A 499 20.08 11.32 -3.35
N GLU A 500 20.32 12.48 -2.73
CA GLU A 500 19.96 13.77 -3.33
C GLU A 500 20.59 13.88 -4.74
N PRO A 501 19.79 14.16 -5.78
CA PRO A 501 20.27 14.18 -7.15
C PRO A 501 21.24 15.36 -7.38
N PHE A 502 22.30 15.12 -8.14
CA PHE A 502 23.00 16.22 -8.80
C PHE A 502 22.14 16.70 -9.96
N ILE A 503 21.86 18.00 -10.03
CA ILE A 503 21.06 18.62 -11.09
C ILE A 503 21.81 19.76 -11.74
N THR A 504 21.84 19.81 -13.06
CA THR A 504 22.37 20.95 -13.80
C THR A 504 21.57 21.21 -15.08
N GLU A 505 21.41 22.50 -15.43
CA GLU A 505 20.81 22.90 -16.70
C GLU A 505 21.79 22.68 -17.85
N LEU A 506 21.31 22.14 -18.96
CA LEU A 506 22.02 21.97 -20.21
C LEU A 506 21.76 23.18 -21.11
N SER A 507 22.64 23.42 -22.06
CA SER A 507 22.51 24.55 -23.03
C SER A 507 21.54 24.28 -24.18
N GLY A 508 21.06 23.05 -24.34
CA GLY A 508 20.13 22.63 -25.38
C GLY A 508 19.71 21.18 -25.26
N THR A 509 18.90 20.73 -26.21
CA THR A 509 18.23 19.42 -26.19
C THR A 509 19.22 18.27 -26.31
N ALA A 510 19.15 17.30 -25.37
CA ALA A 510 20.03 16.15 -25.25
C ALA A 510 19.28 14.83 -25.49
N PHE A 511 19.44 14.23 -26.67
CA PHE A 511 18.76 12.98 -27.05
C PHE A 511 19.44 11.70 -26.58
N SER A 512 20.67 11.79 -26.12
CA SER A 512 21.51 10.67 -25.72
C SER A 512 22.44 11.12 -24.61
N ILE A 513 23.06 10.18 -23.95
CA ILE A 513 24.10 10.40 -22.94
C ILE A 513 25.08 9.21 -22.97
N ALA A 514 26.36 9.45 -22.80
CA ALA A 514 27.36 8.40 -22.65
C ALA A 514 28.23 8.68 -21.44
N ALA A 515 28.61 7.62 -20.73
CA ALA A 515 29.52 7.66 -19.60
C ALA A 515 30.77 6.83 -19.87
N ALA A 516 31.90 7.33 -19.49
CA ALA A 516 33.13 6.59 -19.50
C ALA A 516 34.26 7.32 -18.75
N LYS A 517 35.27 6.60 -18.38
CA LYS A 517 36.50 7.17 -17.85
C LYS A 517 37.42 7.64 -18.98
N TYR A 518 37.10 8.82 -19.54
CA TYR A 518 37.82 9.39 -20.70
C TYR A 518 38.90 10.41 -20.33
N ASP A 519 39.06 10.73 -19.07
CA ASP A 519 39.99 11.70 -18.52
C ASP A 519 40.81 11.12 -17.34
N ASN A 520 41.51 11.99 -16.62
CA ASN A 520 42.37 11.59 -15.51
C ASN A 520 41.68 11.42 -14.17
N PHE A 521 40.36 11.62 -14.10
CA PHE A 521 39.59 11.41 -12.86
C PHE A 521 39.32 9.93 -12.63
N LEU A 522 38.95 9.58 -11.39
CA LEU A 522 38.79 8.19 -11.01
C LEU A 522 37.45 7.60 -11.48
N ALA A 523 36.39 8.41 -11.44
CA ALA A 523 35.05 8.03 -11.85
C ALA A 523 34.69 8.43 -13.29
N ASP A 524 33.65 7.83 -13.84
CA ASP A 524 33.21 8.11 -15.20
C ASP A 524 32.71 9.53 -15.37
N GLY A 525 33.19 10.22 -16.40
CA GLY A 525 32.64 11.49 -16.86
C GLY A 525 31.55 11.27 -17.93
N LEU A 526 30.90 12.35 -18.33
CA LEU A 526 29.75 12.30 -19.23
C LEU A 526 29.99 13.06 -20.53
N ALA A 527 29.52 12.51 -21.66
CA ALA A 527 29.38 13.19 -22.93
C ALA A 527 27.90 13.31 -23.29
N ILE A 528 27.44 14.52 -23.52
CA ILE A 528 26.03 14.85 -23.75
C ILE A 528 25.87 15.65 -25.03
N PRO A 529 25.18 15.16 -26.07
CA PRO A 529 24.93 15.92 -27.30
C PRO A 529 24.02 17.11 -27.02
N ASP A 530 24.44 18.29 -27.44
CA ASP A 530 23.64 19.50 -27.44
C ASP A 530 23.22 19.76 -28.89
N TYR A 531 22.03 19.26 -29.22
CA TYR A 531 21.48 19.26 -30.56
C TYR A 531 21.33 20.67 -31.11
N ASP A 532 20.82 21.60 -30.28
CA ASP A 532 20.47 22.95 -30.70
C ASP A 532 21.68 23.81 -31.00
N ASN A 533 22.82 23.50 -30.37
CA ASN A 533 24.06 24.29 -30.49
C ASN A 533 25.16 23.61 -31.34
N ASN A 534 24.90 22.46 -31.99
CA ASN A 534 25.85 21.67 -32.75
C ASN A 534 27.14 21.37 -31.97
N GLN A 535 27.01 20.87 -30.77
CA GLN A 535 28.15 20.55 -29.91
C GLN A 535 27.87 19.34 -29.01
N VAL A 536 28.92 18.76 -28.46
CA VAL A 536 28.82 17.81 -27.37
C VAL A 536 29.38 18.46 -26.11
N LEU A 537 28.63 18.41 -25.02
CA LEU A 537 29.04 18.86 -23.69
C LEU A 537 29.83 17.74 -23.01
N LEU A 538 30.97 18.07 -22.45
CA LEU A 538 31.85 17.15 -21.76
C LEU A 538 31.87 17.52 -20.28
N TYR A 539 31.45 16.60 -19.39
CA TYR A 539 31.42 16.81 -17.96
C TYR A 539 32.42 15.91 -17.25
N HIS A 540 33.34 16.52 -16.50
CA HIS A 540 34.13 15.77 -15.51
C HIS A 540 33.29 15.39 -14.32
N ASN A 541 33.50 14.18 -13.83
CA ASN A 541 33.10 13.78 -12.50
C ASN A 541 34.16 14.24 -11.49
N ASN A 542 33.77 15.05 -10.50
CA ASN A 542 34.68 15.62 -9.53
C ASN A 542 35.01 14.70 -8.35
N ASP A 543 34.68 13.41 -8.42
CA ASP A 543 34.85 12.37 -7.37
C ASP A 543 34.19 12.72 -6.02
N ASN A 544 33.21 13.63 -6.00
CA ASN A 544 32.52 14.09 -4.80
C ASN A 544 31.00 14.25 -5.01
N GLN A 545 30.44 13.41 -5.87
CA GLN A 545 29.02 13.44 -6.25
C GLN A 545 28.61 14.76 -6.95
N THR A 546 29.52 15.40 -7.63
CA THR A 546 29.25 16.57 -8.46
C THR A 546 29.92 16.46 -9.82
N PHE A 547 29.32 17.09 -10.82
CA PHE A 547 29.89 17.19 -12.17
C PHE A 547 30.19 18.65 -12.52
N SER A 548 31.22 18.87 -13.31
CA SER A 548 31.55 20.18 -13.84
C SER A 548 31.78 20.13 -15.35
N LEU A 549 31.21 21.08 -16.08
CA LEU A 549 31.46 21.19 -17.52
C LEU A 549 32.94 21.46 -17.78
N SER A 550 33.63 20.50 -18.39
CA SER A 550 35.05 20.56 -18.71
C SER A 550 35.36 21.23 -20.04
N GLY A 551 34.41 21.09 -20.99
CA GLY A 551 34.60 21.62 -22.32
C GLY A 551 33.41 21.32 -23.22
N THR A 552 33.50 21.84 -24.44
CA THR A 552 32.55 21.54 -25.50
C THR A 552 33.28 21.12 -26.76
N LEU A 553 32.80 20.07 -27.39
CA LEU A 553 33.31 19.63 -28.69
C LEU A 553 32.36 20.04 -29.80
N GLN A 554 32.83 20.88 -30.70
CA GLN A 554 32.01 21.37 -31.83
C GLN A 554 31.79 20.28 -32.88
N THR A 555 30.58 20.18 -33.39
CA THR A 555 30.20 19.27 -34.45
C THR A 555 29.77 20.02 -35.71
N LEU A 556 29.89 19.38 -36.87
CA LEU A 556 29.56 20.00 -38.16
C LEU A 556 28.02 20.15 -38.31
N TYR A 557 27.26 19.24 -37.72
CA TYR A 557 25.80 19.17 -37.74
C TYR A 557 25.27 18.81 -36.34
N PRO A 558 23.98 18.94 -36.07
CA PRO A 558 23.40 18.58 -34.79
C PRO A 558 23.76 17.15 -34.38
N PRO A 559 24.37 16.91 -33.19
CA PRO A 559 24.65 15.57 -32.69
C PRO A 559 23.39 14.91 -32.15
N THR A 560 23.21 13.61 -32.39
CA THR A 560 22.03 12.85 -31.98
C THR A 560 22.36 11.70 -31.05
N VAL A 561 23.47 11.00 -31.24
CA VAL A 561 23.91 9.87 -30.43
C VAL A 561 25.42 9.97 -30.23
N VAL A 562 25.88 9.56 -29.05
CA VAL A 562 27.31 9.56 -28.65
C VAL A 562 27.68 8.22 -28.02
N LYS A 563 28.89 7.77 -28.28
CA LYS A 563 29.48 6.56 -27.68
C LYS A 563 30.97 6.76 -27.47
N PHE A 564 31.49 6.32 -26.31
CA PHE A 564 32.94 6.22 -26.09
C PHE A 564 33.45 4.84 -26.53
N PHE A 565 34.55 4.84 -27.28
CA PHE A 565 35.22 3.62 -27.71
C PHE A 565 36.66 3.95 -28.17
N ASP A 566 37.66 3.15 -27.77
CA ASP A 566 39.06 3.24 -28.27
C ASP A 566 39.05 2.65 -29.67
N ILE A 567 38.84 3.50 -30.69
CA ILE A 567 38.65 3.03 -32.05
C ILE A 567 39.96 2.86 -32.81
N ASP A 568 41.02 3.54 -32.39
CA ASP A 568 42.36 3.44 -33.02
C ASP A 568 43.39 2.61 -32.20
N GLU A 569 42.89 1.95 -31.14
CA GLU A 569 43.66 1.02 -30.28
C GLU A 569 44.88 1.66 -29.58
N ASP A 570 44.81 2.96 -29.29
CA ASP A 570 45.89 3.68 -28.62
C ASP A 570 45.76 3.65 -27.09
N ASN A 571 44.74 2.99 -26.53
CA ASN A 571 44.30 2.89 -25.14
C ASN A 571 43.73 4.20 -24.54
N ASN A 572 43.41 5.18 -25.36
CA ASN A 572 42.60 6.32 -24.96
C ASN A 572 41.21 6.18 -25.53
N LEU A 573 40.19 6.58 -24.77
CA LEU A 573 38.84 6.52 -25.30
C LEU A 573 38.61 7.68 -26.28
N ASP A 574 38.13 7.32 -27.46
CA ASP A 574 37.62 8.25 -28.47
C ASP A 574 36.14 8.50 -28.28
N LEU A 575 35.65 9.61 -28.80
CA LEU A 575 34.24 9.95 -28.81
C LEU A 575 33.69 9.88 -30.24
N ILE A 576 32.77 8.95 -30.44
CA ILE A 576 32.07 8.76 -31.71
C ILE A 576 30.71 9.42 -31.65
N ILE A 577 30.37 10.24 -32.61
CA ILE A 577 29.20 11.12 -32.61
C ILE A 577 28.39 10.91 -33.90
N GLY A 578 27.17 10.41 -33.76
CA GLY A 578 26.21 10.38 -34.87
C GLY A 578 25.62 11.76 -35.08
N LEU A 579 25.58 12.22 -36.33
CA LEU A 579 25.09 13.54 -36.67
C LEU A 579 23.79 13.49 -37.50
N ASP A 580 22.92 14.49 -37.34
CA ASP A 580 21.67 14.61 -38.09
C ASP A 580 21.87 15.05 -39.55
N ALA A 581 22.86 14.49 -40.22
CA ALA A 581 23.23 14.83 -41.61
C ALA A 581 23.96 13.71 -42.35
N ASN A 582 23.57 12.48 -42.16
CA ASN A 582 24.19 11.32 -42.79
C ASN A 582 25.72 11.30 -42.62
N SER A 583 26.18 11.51 -41.42
CA SER A 583 27.61 11.53 -41.12
C SER A 583 27.89 11.13 -39.66
N VAL A 584 29.10 10.64 -39.43
CA VAL A 584 29.66 10.30 -38.12
C VAL A 584 30.93 11.12 -37.92
N GLN A 585 31.06 11.72 -36.75
CA GLN A 585 32.29 12.36 -36.33
C GLN A 585 33.03 11.44 -35.35
N ILE A 586 34.26 11.13 -35.60
CA ILE A 586 35.21 10.47 -34.69
C ILE A 586 36.10 11.57 -34.12
N SER A 587 36.16 11.66 -32.81
CA SER A 587 36.99 12.63 -32.10
C SER A 587 37.99 11.87 -31.25
N PHE A 588 39.25 11.89 -31.63
CA PHE A 588 40.32 11.08 -31.03
C PHE A 588 40.72 11.64 -29.65
N GLY A 589 40.70 10.80 -28.64
CA GLY A 589 41.03 11.16 -27.27
C GLY A 589 42.52 11.22 -27.01
N ASP A 590 42.96 12.11 -26.15
CA ASP A 590 44.37 12.22 -25.73
C ASP A 590 44.64 11.59 -24.33
N GLY A 591 43.64 10.92 -23.75
CA GLY A 591 43.72 10.30 -22.42
C GLY A 591 43.73 11.30 -21.26
N THR A 592 43.62 12.60 -21.56
CA THR A 592 43.54 13.66 -20.52
C THR A 592 42.19 14.38 -20.47
N GLY A 593 41.20 13.89 -21.22
CA GLY A 593 39.89 14.51 -21.39
C GLY A 593 39.81 15.47 -22.59
N GLY A 594 40.89 15.58 -23.38
CA GLY A 594 40.91 16.37 -24.60
C GLY A 594 40.70 15.52 -25.86
N PHE A 595 40.09 16.14 -26.89
CA PHE A 595 39.86 15.51 -28.20
C PHE A 595 40.47 16.42 -29.30
N PRO A 596 41.80 16.43 -29.44
CA PRO A 596 42.50 17.40 -30.26
C PRO A 596 42.31 17.20 -31.76
N LEU A 597 41.92 16.01 -32.19
CA LEU A 597 41.71 15.66 -33.58
C LEU A 597 40.30 15.14 -33.80
N SER A 598 39.65 15.55 -34.88
CA SER A 598 38.37 15.00 -35.28
C SER A 598 38.33 14.69 -36.77
N LEU A 599 37.66 13.62 -37.14
CA LEU A 599 37.41 13.18 -38.48
C LEU A 599 35.92 13.05 -38.71
N VAL A 600 35.40 13.50 -39.85
CA VAL A 600 34.00 13.30 -40.22
C VAL A 600 33.92 12.33 -41.37
N LEU A 601 33.18 11.24 -41.17
CA LEU A 601 32.89 10.22 -42.18
C LEU A 601 31.51 10.47 -42.78
N GLU A 602 31.36 10.32 -44.10
CA GLU A 602 30.05 10.28 -44.73
C GLU A 602 29.37 8.92 -44.43
N SER A 603 28.16 8.94 -43.92
CA SER A 603 27.33 7.77 -43.73
C SER A 603 26.32 7.66 -44.86
N PRO A 604 25.99 6.45 -45.33
CA PRO A 604 24.93 6.26 -46.34
C PRO A 604 23.53 6.75 -45.88
N GLY A 605 23.35 6.96 -44.58
CA GLY A 605 22.13 7.47 -43.98
C GLY A 605 22.36 8.02 -42.59
N ARG A 606 21.28 8.37 -41.87
CA ARG A 606 21.34 8.87 -40.52
C ARG A 606 21.67 7.71 -39.56
N VAL A 607 22.58 7.92 -38.63
CA VAL A 607 22.87 6.95 -37.55
C VAL A 607 21.85 7.12 -36.43
N ARG A 608 21.24 5.99 -36.00
CA ARG A 608 20.21 5.95 -34.94
C ARG A 608 20.76 5.44 -33.63
N SER A 609 21.50 4.35 -33.67
CA SER A 609 22.06 3.70 -32.48
C SER A 609 23.49 3.23 -32.77
N MET A 610 24.29 3.09 -31.72
CA MET A 610 25.67 2.61 -31.75
C MET A 610 25.92 1.64 -30.59
N GLU A 611 26.51 0.47 -30.91
CA GLU A 611 26.90 -0.51 -29.91
C GLU A 611 28.27 -1.10 -30.21
N VAL A 612 28.99 -1.50 -29.15
CA VAL A 612 30.30 -2.16 -29.24
C VAL A 612 30.11 -3.65 -29.02
N GLY A 613 30.65 -4.46 -29.91
CA GLY A 613 30.57 -5.92 -29.78
C GLY A 613 31.69 -6.66 -30.50
N ILE A 614 31.78 -7.96 -30.25
CA ILE A 614 32.73 -8.86 -30.85
C ILE A 614 31.94 -9.86 -31.70
N LEU A 615 31.86 -9.61 -32.98
CA LEU A 615 31.27 -10.55 -33.90
C LEU A 615 32.36 -11.47 -34.45
N ASN A 616 32.26 -12.77 -34.14
CA ASN A 616 33.02 -13.87 -34.69
C ASN A 616 34.57 -13.75 -34.67
N SER A 617 35.26 -14.57 -35.38
CA SER A 617 36.70 -14.86 -35.49
C SER A 617 37.72 -13.70 -35.39
N ILE A 618 37.27 -12.45 -35.44
CA ILE A 618 38.02 -11.26 -35.09
C ILE A 618 37.82 -11.07 -33.59
N GLN A 619 38.74 -11.49 -32.76
CA GLN A 619 38.72 -11.37 -31.30
C GLN A 619 38.86 -9.93 -30.79
N GLU A 620 38.57 -8.96 -31.63
CA GLU A 620 38.70 -7.53 -31.32
C GLU A 620 37.28 -6.88 -31.35
N PRO A 621 36.95 -6.05 -30.37
CA PRO A 621 35.69 -5.32 -30.33
C PRO A 621 35.61 -4.32 -31.48
N ARG A 622 34.43 -4.15 -32.04
CA ARG A 622 34.12 -3.17 -33.10
C ARG A 622 32.92 -2.35 -32.75
N LEU A 623 32.84 -1.13 -33.29
CA LEU A 623 31.69 -0.27 -33.16
C LEU A 623 30.74 -0.50 -34.33
N PHE A 624 29.52 -0.98 -34.01
CA PHE A 624 28.42 -1.19 -34.93
C PHE A 624 27.44 -0.02 -34.86
N LEU A 625 26.71 0.22 -35.98
CA LEU A 625 25.73 1.30 -36.08
C LEU A 625 24.49 0.82 -36.85
N THR A 626 23.32 1.32 -36.47
CA THR A 626 22.14 1.29 -37.34
C THR A 626 22.09 2.51 -38.23
N ILE A 627 21.90 2.30 -39.52
CA ILE A 627 21.93 3.36 -40.55
C ILE A 627 20.58 3.38 -41.25
N GLU A 628 19.89 4.51 -41.18
CA GLU A 628 18.63 4.76 -41.84
C GLU A 628 18.90 5.20 -43.29
N ALA A 629 18.55 4.37 -44.29
CA ALA A 629 18.76 4.66 -45.70
C ALA A 629 17.52 5.27 -46.34
N GLY A 630 17.68 6.46 -46.92
CA GLY A 630 16.70 7.09 -47.82
C GLY A 630 16.05 8.37 -47.27
N GLY A 631 16.06 9.44 -48.06
CA GLY A 631 15.55 10.78 -47.72
C GLY A 631 14.02 10.98 -47.88
N GLY A 632 13.21 9.95 -47.64
CA GLY A 632 11.76 10.00 -47.70
C GLY A 632 11.10 9.76 -46.34
N PHE A 633 9.93 10.33 -46.06
CA PHE A 633 9.19 10.11 -44.86
C PHE A 633 7.96 9.23 -45.21
N PRO A 634 7.82 8.00 -44.66
CA PRO A 634 8.75 7.27 -43.75
C PRO A 634 9.94 6.69 -44.53
N PRO A 635 11.11 6.51 -43.87
CA PRO A 635 12.22 5.81 -44.44
C PRO A 635 11.83 4.39 -44.83
N LEU A 636 12.37 3.91 -45.95
CA LEU A 636 11.91 2.65 -46.55
C LEU A 636 12.78 1.45 -46.15
N SER A 637 13.99 1.70 -45.61
CA SER A 637 14.92 0.62 -45.21
C SER A 637 16.01 1.11 -44.27
N SER A 638 16.58 0.20 -43.53
CA SER A 638 17.79 0.40 -42.73
C SER A 638 18.76 -0.73 -42.96
N PHE A 639 20.02 -0.52 -42.59
CA PHE A 639 21.03 -1.58 -42.57
C PHE A 639 21.97 -1.37 -41.39
N LEU A 640 22.65 -2.45 -41.05
CA LEU A 640 23.73 -2.45 -40.05
C LEU A 640 25.04 -2.14 -40.76
N GLY A 641 25.88 -1.36 -40.11
CA GLY A 641 27.26 -1.07 -40.51
C GLY A 641 28.20 -1.11 -39.34
N PHE A 642 29.50 -1.03 -39.62
CA PHE A 642 30.54 -0.89 -38.61
C PHE A 642 31.63 0.05 -39.12
N ILE A 643 32.33 0.67 -38.16
CA ILE A 643 33.46 1.56 -38.50
C ILE A 643 34.76 0.73 -38.48
N GLU A 644 35.58 0.90 -39.52
CA GLU A 644 36.87 0.23 -39.67
C GLU A 644 37.96 1.13 -40.23
N GLU A 645 39.15 1.04 -39.71
CA GLU A 645 40.36 1.58 -40.29
C GLU A 645 40.94 0.55 -41.29
N TRP A 646 40.81 0.82 -42.60
CA TRP A 646 41.30 -0.09 -43.60
C TRP A 646 42.76 0.16 -44.02
N GLN A 647 43.29 1.35 -43.70
CA GLN A 647 44.71 1.71 -43.75
C GLN A 647 45.01 2.76 -42.68
N PRO A 648 46.19 2.86 -42.09
CA PRO A 648 46.53 3.84 -41.10
C PRO A 648 46.09 5.26 -41.49
N GLY A 649 45.13 5.83 -40.72
CA GLY A 649 44.51 7.13 -40.91
C GLY A 649 43.39 7.17 -41.95
N TYR A 650 42.95 6.05 -42.54
CA TYR A 650 41.83 5.96 -43.50
C TYR A 650 40.71 5.12 -42.95
N TRP A 651 39.70 5.80 -42.50
CA TRP A 651 38.48 5.20 -41.87
C TRP A 651 37.31 5.19 -42.83
N ASP A 652 36.45 4.21 -42.77
CA ASP A 652 35.20 4.13 -43.53
C ASP A 652 34.12 3.43 -42.72
N ILE A 653 32.86 3.60 -43.16
CA ILE A 653 31.71 2.88 -42.60
C ILE A 653 31.34 1.76 -43.58
N LEU A 654 31.58 0.55 -43.16
CA LEU A 654 31.34 -0.64 -43.98
C LEU A 654 29.98 -1.26 -43.64
N PRO A 655 29.10 -1.55 -44.61
CA PRO A 655 27.83 -2.21 -44.38
C PRO A 655 28.05 -3.69 -44.13
N ILE A 656 27.17 -4.30 -43.28
CA ILE A 656 27.02 -5.75 -43.25
C ILE A 656 26.26 -6.19 -44.50
N LEU A 657 26.79 -7.17 -45.23
CA LEU A 657 26.28 -7.57 -46.54
C LEU A 657 25.36 -8.78 -46.47
N GLU A 658 24.40 -8.89 -47.41
CA GLU A 658 23.58 -10.11 -47.56
C GLU A 658 24.48 -11.31 -48.00
N PRO A 659 24.24 -12.53 -47.48
CA PRO A 659 25.01 -13.70 -47.79
C PRO A 659 25.10 -13.98 -49.29
N GLY A 660 26.31 -14.07 -49.81
CA GLY A 660 26.61 -14.39 -51.24
C GLY A 660 26.32 -13.25 -52.21
N THR A 661 26.10 -12.02 -51.76
CA THR A 661 25.92 -10.82 -52.56
C THR A 661 26.94 -9.76 -52.14
N ASN A 662 27.06 -8.69 -52.97
CA ASN A 662 27.78 -7.48 -52.57
C ASN A 662 26.82 -6.33 -52.22
N ASN A 663 25.59 -6.66 -51.86
CA ASN A 663 24.60 -5.69 -51.48
C ASN A 663 24.53 -5.60 -49.95
N PRO A 664 24.34 -4.38 -49.39
CA PRO A 664 24.01 -4.24 -47.98
C PRO A 664 22.79 -5.10 -47.63
N ASP A 665 22.89 -5.80 -46.50
CA ASP A 665 21.71 -6.53 -45.96
C ASP A 665 20.69 -5.50 -45.46
N THR A 666 19.66 -5.29 -46.27
CA THR A 666 18.69 -4.24 -46.06
C THR A 666 17.41 -4.78 -45.47
N ILE A 667 17.05 -4.27 -44.30
CA ILE A 667 15.75 -4.49 -43.69
C ILE A 667 14.78 -3.46 -44.25
N HIS A 668 13.64 -3.90 -44.79
CA HIS A 668 12.59 -3.03 -45.34
C HIS A 668 11.74 -2.33 -44.22
N SER A 669 12.40 -1.93 -43.12
CA SER A 669 11.86 -1.20 -41.98
C SER A 669 12.98 -0.36 -41.37
N VAL A 670 12.64 0.67 -40.62
CA VAL A 670 13.62 1.42 -39.84
C VAL A 670 14.04 0.61 -38.64
N MET A 671 15.33 0.36 -38.44
CA MET A 671 15.86 -0.15 -37.17
C MET A 671 16.03 1.02 -36.21
N ASP A 672 15.35 0.96 -35.09
CA ASP A 672 15.43 2.00 -34.07
C ASP A 672 16.60 1.75 -33.11
N ASP A 673 16.79 0.50 -32.70
CA ASP A 673 17.85 0.12 -31.77
C ASP A 673 18.30 -1.32 -32.03
N PHE A 674 19.47 -1.68 -31.49
CA PHE A 674 19.99 -3.04 -31.52
C PHE A 674 20.91 -3.31 -30.34
N ALA A 675 21.11 -4.58 -30.04
CA ALA A 675 22.03 -5.05 -29.01
C ALA A 675 22.86 -6.23 -29.53
N ILE A 676 24.02 -6.45 -28.92
CA ILE A 676 24.94 -7.48 -29.32
C ILE A 676 25.16 -8.42 -28.13
N ALA A 677 24.84 -9.70 -28.28
CA ALA A 677 25.01 -10.70 -27.23
C ALA A 677 25.08 -12.11 -27.82
N ASN A 678 25.35 -13.08 -26.96
CA ASN A 678 25.30 -14.49 -27.33
C ASN A 678 23.90 -15.05 -26.97
N PHE A 679 23.16 -15.57 -27.94
CA PHE A 679 21.82 -16.15 -27.78
C PHE A 679 21.81 -17.68 -27.94
N ASP A 680 22.95 -18.32 -28.22
CA ASP A 680 23.05 -19.76 -28.34
C ASP A 680 24.26 -20.31 -27.59
N SER A 681 24.57 -21.58 -27.77
CA SER A 681 25.71 -22.23 -27.10
C SER A 681 27.06 -22.04 -27.81
N GLU A 682 27.08 -21.37 -28.95
CA GLU A 682 28.32 -21.07 -29.69
C GLU A 682 29.02 -19.86 -29.08
N PRO A 683 30.34 -19.74 -29.19
CA PRO A 683 31.10 -18.69 -28.50
C PRO A 683 31.01 -17.29 -29.15
N ASN A 684 30.26 -17.16 -30.23
CA ASN A 684 30.14 -15.91 -30.98
C ASN A 684 28.94 -15.09 -30.47
N GLN A 685 29.03 -13.78 -30.63
CA GLN A 685 27.90 -12.88 -30.36
C GLN A 685 27.06 -12.67 -31.60
N GLU A 686 25.78 -12.51 -31.46
CA GLU A 686 24.80 -12.14 -32.48
C GLU A 686 24.33 -10.72 -32.28
N ILE A 687 23.77 -10.14 -33.33
CA ILE A 687 23.09 -8.85 -33.26
C ILE A 687 21.59 -9.06 -33.23
N PHE A 688 20.93 -8.56 -32.20
CA PHE A 688 19.48 -8.46 -32.13
C PHE A 688 19.04 -7.05 -32.46
N ALA A 689 18.19 -6.86 -33.46
CA ALA A 689 17.75 -5.56 -33.89
C ALA A 689 16.21 -5.48 -33.92
N LEU A 690 15.66 -4.38 -33.42
CA LEU A 690 14.23 -4.05 -33.50
C LEU A 690 13.95 -3.08 -34.65
N THR A 691 12.79 -3.26 -35.27
CA THR A 691 12.36 -2.37 -36.35
C THR A 691 11.13 -1.55 -35.96
N ALA A 692 11.15 -0.28 -36.36
CA ALA A 692 9.98 0.58 -36.32
C ALA A 692 8.94 0.12 -37.32
N GLY A 693 7.78 -0.31 -36.90
CA GLY A 693 6.70 -0.72 -37.80
C GLY A 693 5.44 -1.21 -37.09
N THR A 694 4.35 -1.33 -37.84
CA THR A 694 3.04 -1.74 -37.29
C THR A 694 2.96 -3.20 -36.85
N LEU A 695 4.02 -4.00 -37.04
CA LEU A 695 4.03 -5.44 -36.79
C LEU A 695 5.14 -5.90 -35.81
N GLY A 696 6.00 -4.98 -35.29
CA GLY A 696 7.03 -5.34 -34.30
C GLY A 696 7.97 -6.45 -34.78
N ASP A 697 8.59 -6.28 -35.93
CA ASP A 697 9.55 -7.26 -36.44
C ASP A 697 10.89 -7.10 -35.71
N ALA A 698 11.43 -8.20 -35.20
CA ALA A 698 12.78 -8.30 -34.71
C ALA A 698 13.65 -9.20 -35.61
N TYR A 699 14.90 -8.88 -35.70
CA TYR A 699 15.88 -9.62 -36.51
C TYR A 699 17.06 -10.04 -35.66
N ILE A 700 17.47 -11.29 -35.79
CA ILE A 700 18.74 -11.80 -35.25
C ILE A 700 19.66 -12.06 -36.40
N PHE A 701 20.83 -11.40 -36.39
CA PHE A 701 21.90 -11.60 -37.33
C PHE A 701 22.92 -12.55 -36.74
N ASN A 702 22.92 -13.78 -37.21
CA ASN A 702 23.92 -14.78 -36.82
C ASN A 702 25.11 -14.69 -37.78
N ASP A 703 26.31 -14.59 -37.22
CA ASP A 703 27.53 -14.44 -37.99
C ASP A 703 28.05 -15.78 -38.55
N THR A 704 28.10 -15.88 -39.88
CA THR A 704 28.88 -16.90 -40.58
C THR A 704 29.96 -16.22 -41.41
N ILE A 705 31.17 -16.08 -40.88
CA ILE A 705 32.30 -15.55 -41.64
C ILE A 705 32.74 -16.55 -42.71
N ILE A 706 32.76 -16.07 -43.96
CA ILE A 706 33.48 -16.70 -45.02
C ILE A 706 34.87 -16.02 -45.11
N SER A 707 35.91 -16.74 -44.74
CA SER A 707 37.30 -16.26 -44.69
C SER A 707 37.73 -15.67 -46.02
N GLY A 708 38.29 -14.46 -46.02
CA GLY A 708 39.18 -13.94 -47.08
C GLY A 708 38.76 -12.67 -47.80
N SER A 709 37.69 -12.00 -47.47
CA SER A 709 37.35 -10.65 -47.92
C SER A 709 36.65 -9.83 -46.86
N PHE A 710 36.73 -8.54 -46.94
CA PHE A 710 36.27 -7.53 -45.96
C PHE A 710 34.73 -7.47 -45.77
N HIS A 711 34.04 -8.59 -45.76
CA HIS A 711 32.57 -8.61 -45.68
C HIS A 711 32.11 -9.65 -44.70
N SER A 712 31.42 -9.21 -43.68
CA SER A 712 30.64 -10.05 -42.78
C SER A 712 29.30 -10.37 -43.42
N TYR A 713 28.93 -11.64 -43.40
CA TYR A 713 27.66 -12.10 -43.93
C TYR A 713 26.84 -12.61 -42.72
N ALA A 714 25.65 -12.08 -42.54
CA ALA A 714 24.76 -12.58 -41.52
C ALA A 714 23.57 -13.31 -42.14
N THR A 715 23.24 -14.50 -41.61
CA THR A 715 21.91 -15.06 -41.80
C THR A 715 20.99 -14.47 -40.73
N HIS A 716 19.93 -13.80 -41.14
CA HIS A 716 18.99 -13.25 -40.18
C HIS A 716 17.76 -14.16 -40.03
N TYR A 717 17.30 -14.26 -38.81
CA TYR A 717 16.02 -14.89 -38.47
C TYR A 717 15.04 -13.76 -38.13
N ARG A 718 13.89 -13.75 -38.78
CA ARG A 718 12.82 -12.79 -38.50
C ARG A 718 11.90 -13.39 -37.45
N TYR A 719 11.73 -12.68 -36.34
CA TYR A 719 10.73 -12.98 -35.33
C TYR A 719 9.61 -11.93 -35.40
N ILE A 720 8.35 -12.35 -35.22
CA ILE A 720 7.21 -11.46 -35.15
C ILE A 720 6.73 -11.50 -33.71
N PHE A 721 7.03 -10.46 -32.95
CA PHE A 721 6.50 -10.29 -31.60
C PHE A 721 5.23 -9.44 -31.70
N GLY A 722 4.10 -9.99 -31.24
CA GLY A 722 2.76 -9.46 -31.53
C GLY A 722 2.45 -8.08 -30.99
N ASN A 723 3.20 -7.58 -29.99
CA ASN A 723 2.94 -6.34 -29.29
C ASN A 723 4.07 -5.31 -29.33
N ILE A 724 5.22 -5.63 -29.91
CA ILE A 724 6.34 -4.70 -30.04
C ILE A 724 6.15 -3.87 -31.32
N ALA A 725 5.17 -2.98 -31.37
CA ALA A 725 5.00 -2.05 -32.49
C ALA A 725 5.62 -0.71 -32.12
N SER A 726 6.75 -0.34 -32.74
CA SER A 726 7.46 0.85 -32.37
C SER A 726 7.26 2.03 -33.32
N TYR A 727 6.84 3.17 -32.77
CA TYR A 727 7.07 4.50 -33.31
C TYR A 727 7.71 5.32 -32.21
N GLY A 728 9.06 5.43 -32.16
CA GLY A 728 9.77 6.24 -31.17
C GLY A 728 11.08 5.62 -30.72
N THR A 729 11.66 6.12 -29.65
CA THR A 729 12.91 5.61 -29.04
C THR A 729 12.64 4.25 -28.37
N SER A 730 12.99 3.15 -29.00
CA SER A 730 13.08 1.86 -28.37
C SER A 730 14.48 1.67 -27.77
N SER A 731 14.56 1.05 -26.62
CA SER A 731 15.82 0.62 -26.01
C SER A 731 15.80 -0.90 -25.90
N ILE A 732 16.96 -1.52 -26.08
CA ILE A 732 17.15 -2.95 -25.95
C ILE A 732 18.29 -3.18 -24.96
N GLU A 733 18.06 -4.07 -24.00
CA GLU A 733 19.09 -4.61 -23.13
C GLU A 733 19.02 -6.14 -23.12
N ILE A 734 20.16 -6.77 -22.99
CA ILE A 734 20.28 -8.22 -23.00
C ILE A 734 21.02 -8.68 -21.76
N ALA A 735 20.37 -9.57 -21.00
CA ALA A 735 20.94 -10.18 -19.82
C ALA A 735 20.24 -11.50 -19.51
N ASP A 736 20.88 -12.35 -18.72
CA ASP A 736 20.26 -13.53 -18.12
C ASP A 736 19.45 -13.05 -16.90
N PHE A 737 18.10 -12.92 -17.06
CA PHE A 737 17.21 -12.45 -15.98
C PHE A 737 16.69 -13.58 -15.11
N ASP A 738 16.66 -14.82 -15.60
CA ASP A 738 16.08 -15.93 -14.84
C ASP A 738 17.11 -16.97 -14.36
N GLY A 739 18.39 -16.67 -14.54
CA GLY A 739 19.48 -17.45 -14.00
C GLY A 739 19.68 -18.82 -14.68
N ASP A 740 19.13 -19.01 -15.88
CA ASP A 740 19.24 -20.28 -16.61
C ASP A 740 20.52 -20.39 -17.47
N GLY A 741 21.24 -19.28 -17.64
CA GLY A 741 22.51 -19.17 -18.36
C GLY A 741 22.38 -18.75 -19.81
N ASP A 742 21.17 -18.57 -20.31
CA ASP A 742 20.89 -18.07 -21.65
C ASP A 742 20.47 -16.57 -21.56
N ASN A 743 20.92 -15.75 -22.50
CA ASN A 743 20.60 -14.31 -22.48
C ASN A 743 19.17 -14.06 -22.95
N ASP A 744 18.40 -13.33 -22.13
CA ASP A 744 17.06 -12.85 -22.41
C ASP A 744 17.08 -11.45 -23.05
N ILE A 745 15.94 -11.01 -23.56
CA ILE A 745 15.79 -9.71 -24.21
C ILE A 745 14.80 -8.86 -23.44
N LEU A 746 15.23 -7.69 -23.00
CA LEU A 746 14.38 -6.66 -22.43
C LEU A 746 14.27 -5.47 -23.39
N THR A 747 13.05 -5.01 -23.66
CA THR A 747 12.84 -3.94 -24.62
C THR A 747 11.62 -3.08 -24.31
N THR A 748 11.62 -1.84 -24.78
CA THR A 748 10.43 -0.96 -24.71
C THR A 748 9.69 -0.95 -26.04
N GLY A 749 8.38 -1.15 -26.01
CA GLY A 749 7.50 -0.96 -27.16
C GLY A 749 7.05 0.50 -27.28
N SER A 750 7.41 1.18 -28.32
CA SER A 750 7.19 2.63 -28.46
C SER A 750 5.74 3.05 -28.68
N SER A 751 4.87 2.20 -29.19
CA SER A 751 3.45 2.56 -29.41
C SER A 751 2.58 2.37 -28.17
N SER A 752 2.95 1.47 -27.27
CA SER A 752 2.28 1.17 -26.01
C SER A 752 3.03 1.69 -24.79
N ASN A 753 4.30 2.10 -24.95
CA ASN A 753 5.22 2.41 -23.87
C ASN A 753 5.28 1.27 -22.83
N GLU A 754 5.22 0.03 -23.31
CA GLU A 754 5.32 -1.16 -22.45
C GLU A 754 6.76 -1.64 -22.38
N LEU A 755 7.22 -1.99 -21.20
CA LEU A 755 8.48 -2.70 -20.97
C LEU A 755 8.20 -4.19 -21.04
N VAL A 756 8.88 -4.88 -21.94
CA VAL A 756 8.61 -6.27 -22.29
C VAL A 756 9.85 -7.12 -22.11
N LEU A 757 9.73 -8.21 -21.37
CA LEU A 757 10.75 -9.25 -21.24
C LEU A 757 10.41 -10.42 -22.16
N ILE A 758 11.40 -10.92 -22.89
CA ILE A 758 11.32 -12.08 -23.76
C ILE A 758 12.39 -13.05 -23.32
N LYS A 759 11.99 -14.13 -22.67
CA LYS A 759 12.92 -15.15 -22.15
C LYS A 759 13.40 -16.08 -23.25
N ASN A 760 14.70 -16.33 -23.26
CA ASN A 760 15.36 -17.26 -24.15
C ASN A 760 15.52 -18.62 -23.45
N LEU A 761 14.98 -19.67 -24.00
CA LEU A 761 15.11 -21.03 -23.49
C LEU A 761 16.28 -21.79 -24.13
N GLY A 762 17.22 -21.07 -24.71
CA GLY A 762 18.39 -21.57 -25.42
C GLY A 762 18.17 -21.82 -26.92
N ASN A 763 19.24 -21.59 -27.69
CA ASN A 763 19.26 -21.83 -29.14
C ASN A 763 18.14 -21.11 -29.91
N TYR A 764 17.93 -19.82 -29.62
CA TYR A 764 16.88 -18.97 -30.25
C TYR A 764 15.45 -19.46 -30.02
N ASN A 765 15.20 -20.17 -28.94
CA ASN A 765 13.87 -20.61 -28.56
C ASN A 765 13.26 -19.64 -27.54
N PHE A 766 12.63 -18.59 -28.03
CA PHE A 766 12.06 -17.53 -27.21
C PHE A 766 10.65 -17.86 -26.71
N GLN A 767 10.35 -17.51 -25.47
CA GLN A 767 9.00 -17.57 -24.91
C GLN A 767 8.11 -16.45 -25.46
N ASP A 768 6.80 -16.53 -25.18
CA ASP A 768 5.87 -15.44 -25.42
C ASP A 768 6.25 -14.22 -24.54
N GLU A 769 5.97 -13.04 -25.03
CA GLU A 769 6.27 -11.75 -24.40
C GLU A 769 5.62 -11.61 -23.01
N GLU A 770 6.39 -11.17 -22.02
CA GLU A 770 5.92 -10.82 -20.70
C GLU A 770 5.99 -9.30 -20.50
N ILE A 771 4.86 -8.65 -20.20
CA ILE A 771 4.81 -7.22 -19.94
C ILE A 771 5.20 -6.97 -18.49
N ILE A 772 6.36 -6.37 -18.27
CA ILE A 772 6.87 -6.02 -16.94
C ILE A 772 6.28 -4.71 -16.44
N ALA A 773 6.17 -3.70 -17.33
CA ALA A 773 5.65 -2.39 -16.99
C ALA A 773 4.90 -1.72 -18.14
N ARG A 774 4.07 -0.73 -17.81
CA ARG A 774 3.40 0.15 -18.78
C ARG A 774 3.88 1.58 -18.61
N GLN A 775 3.88 2.36 -19.70
CA GLN A 775 4.30 3.77 -19.73
C GLN A 775 5.82 4.00 -19.50
N SER A 776 6.66 3.01 -19.79
CA SER A 776 8.12 3.12 -19.78
C SER A 776 8.62 3.90 -20.99
N MET A 777 9.55 4.86 -20.77
CA MET A 777 10.15 5.69 -21.83
C MET A 777 11.59 5.32 -22.15
N GLY A 778 12.23 4.57 -21.30
CA GLY A 778 13.60 4.08 -21.39
C GLY A 778 13.96 3.39 -20.10
N PHE A 779 15.01 2.58 -20.13
CA PHE A 779 15.41 1.79 -18.96
C PHE A 779 16.91 1.48 -19.02
N VAL A 780 17.45 1.05 -17.88
CA VAL A 780 18.76 0.44 -17.74
C VAL A 780 18.66 -0.84 -16.92
N VAL A 781 19.56 -1.77 -17.19
CA VAL A 781 19.73 -3.00 -16.42
C VAL A 781 20.94 -2.85 -15.52
N MET A 782 20.78 -3.12 -14.23
CA MET A 782 21.83 -3.00 -13.23
C MET A 782 21.60 -4.02 -12.10
N ASP A 783 22.61 -4.23 -11.27
CA ASP A 783 22.47 -4.92 -10.00
C ASP A 783 22.25 -3.84 -8.93
N TYR A 784 20.99 -3.53 -8.65
CA TYR A 784 20.61 -2.38 -7.85
C TYR A 784 20.94 -2.57 -6.36
N GLU A 785 20.64 -3.75 -5.83
CA GLU A 785 20.87 -4.06 -4.41
C GLU A 785 22.16 -4.83 -4.14
N ASN A 786 22.98 -5.02 -5.19
CA ASN A 786 24.28 -5.69 -5.15
C ASN A 786 24.19 -7.13 -4.62
N ASP A 787 23.18 -7.87 -5.08
CA ASP A 787 22.93 -9.28 -4.74
C ASP A 787 23.36 -10.25 -5.85
N GLY A 788 23.70 -9.73 -7.02
CA GLY A 788 24.22 -10.45 -8.19
C GLY A 788 23.17 -10.65 -9.28
N ASP A 789 21.90 -10.38 -9.02
CA ASP A 789 20.80 -10.50 -9.97
C ASP A 789 20.66 -9.23 -10.83
N LYS A 790 20.01 -9.34 -11.97
CA LYS A 790 19.83 -8.21 -12.89
C LYS A 790 18.49 -7.53 -12.66
N ASP A 791 18.54 -6.33 -12.08
CA ASP A 791 17.40 -5.47 -11.83
C ASP A 791 17.16 -4.51 -12.98
N ILE A 792 15.98 -3.91 -13.01
CA ILE A 792 15.59 -2.98 -14.06
C ILE A 792 15.24 -1.64 -13.41
N VAL A 793 15.84 -0.56 -13.92
CA VAL A 793 15.43 0.80 -13.59
C VAL A 793 14.86 1.45 -14.83
N THR A 794 13.58 1.86 -14.78
CA THR A 794 12.89 2.46 -15.92
C THR A 794 12.41 3.87 -15.61
N MET A 795 12.39 4.71 -16.64
CA MET A 795 11.81 6.04 -16.64
C MET A 795 10.33 5.94 -17.04
N ASN A 796 9.43 6.51 -16.27
CA ASN A 796 8.00 6.49 -16.53
C ASN A 796 7.49 7.85 -17.00
N ARG A 797 6.60 7.84 -17.99
CA ARG A 797 5.81 9.00 -18.38
C ARG A 797 4.37 8.82 -17.89
N ARG A 798 4.01 9.49 -16.81
CA ARG A 798 2.60 9.63 -16.41
C ARG A 798 2.12 11.03 -16.77
N LEU A 799 0.81 11.18 -16.99
CA LEU A 799 0.22 12.44 -17.50
C LEU A 799 0.52 13.67 -16.64
N GLU A 800 0.89 13.49 -15.40
CA GLU A 800 1.16 14.57 -14.43
C GLU A 800 2.41 14.34 -13.54
N THR A 801 3.05 13.16 -13.60
CA THR A 801 4.27 12.88 -12.83
C THR A 801 5.24 12.02 -13.63
N ASN A 802 6.41 12.56 -13.92
CA ASN A 802 7.53 11.77 -14.45
C ASN A 802 8.26 11.13 -13.27
N GLY A 803 8.65 9.87 -13.38
CA GLY A 803 9.27 9.13 -12.28
C GLY A 803 10.21 8.05 -12.74
N ILE A 804 10.81 7.39 -11.77
CA ILE A 804 11.65 6.20 -11.95
C ILE A 804 10.97 5.05 -11.24
N THR A 805 10.97 3.88 -11.85
CA THR A 805 10.56 2.63 -11.18
C THR A 805 11.73 1.67 -11.17
N VAL A 806 11.99 1.08 -10.03
CA VAL A 806 12.95 -0.02 -9.86
C VAL A 806 12.18 -1.33 -9.75
N PHE A 807 12.57 -2.30 -10.56
CA PHE A 807 12.08 -3.67 -10.53
C PHE A 807 13.20 -4.55 -10.02
N LEU A 808 13.08 -5.05 -8.78
CA LEU A 808 14.04 -5.96 -8.18
C LEU A 808 13.78 -7.39 -8.66
N ASN A 809 14.80 -8.03 -9.17
CA ASN A 809 14.76 -9.40 -9.64
C ASN A 809 15.07 -10.36 -8.47
N ASP A 810 14.44 -11.51 -8.44
CA ASP A 810 14.74 -12.58 -7.47
C ASP A 810 15.73 -13.63 -8.02
N GLY A 811 16.40 -13.33 -9.14
CA GLY A 811 17.28 -14.24 -9.84
C GLY A 811 16.60 -15.41 -10.55
N GLN A 812 15.27 -15.39 -10.65
CA GLN A 812 14.45 -16.35 -11.38
C GLN A 812 13.56 -15.68 -12.42
N GLY A 813 13.81 -14.38 -12.66
CA GLY A 813 13.02 -13.56 -13.58
C GLY A 813 11.67 -13.13 -13.03
N ASN A 814 11.45 -13.18 -11.71
CA ASN A 814 10.29 -12.56 -11.08
C ASN A 814 10.70 -11.20 -10.49
N PHE A 815 9.91 -10.18 -10.77
CA PHE A 815 10.24 -8.82 -10.38
C PHE A 815 9.34 -8.32 -9.25
N ILE A 816 9.98 -7.77 -8.21
CA ILE A 816 9.31 -7.02 -7.16
C ILE A 816 9.41 -5.54 -7.54
N VAL A 817 8.26 -4.90 -7.69
CA VAL A 817 8.19 -3.49 -8.07
C VAL A 817 8.51 -2.64 -6.85
N ARG A 818 9.53 -1.78 -6.97
CA ARG A 818 9.78 -0.66 -6.08
C ARG A 818 9.59 0.62 -6.87
N GLU A 819 8.46 1.27 -6.69
CA GLU A 819 8.20 2.54 -7.37
C GLU A 819 8.85 3.67 -6.59
N ASN A 820 9.76 4.39 -7.25
CA ASN A 820 10.20 5.71 -6.84
C ASN A 820 9.79 6.69 -7.92
N CYS A 821 8.71 7.43 -7.70
CA CYS A 821 8.07 8.20 -8.74
C CYS A 821 8.33 9.69 -8.67
N TYR A 822 8.94 10.17 -7.63
CA TYR A 822 9.21 11.60 -7.56
C TYR A 822 10.52 11.92 -8.21
N PHE A 823 10.39 12.60 -9.33
CA PHE A 823 11.48 13.32 -9.95
C PHE A 823 11.11 14.79 -9.97
N PRO A 824 11.97 15.71 -9.49
CA PRO A 824 11.66 17.13 -9.41
C PRO A 824 11.63 17.81 -10.79
N TYR A 825 11.09 17.13 -11.80
CA TYR A 825 10.94 17.69 -13.14
C TYR A 825 9.59 18.33 -13.28
N ALA A 826 9.49 19.56 -12.93
CA ALA A 826 8.25 20.28 -13.12
C ALA A 826 7.80 20.30 -14.59
N ASP A 827 8.71 20.27 -15.58
CA ASP A 827 8.37 20.59 -16.95
C ASP A 827 9.00 19.73 -18.07
N GLY A 828 9.69 18.60 -17.79
CA GLY A 828 10.39 17.82 -18.81
C GLY A 828 10.02 16.34 -18.87
N VAL A 829 10.03 15.77 -20.07
CA VAL A 829 9.93 14.32 -20.29
C VAL A 829 11.36 13.75 -20.24
N PRO A 830 11.65 12.68 -19.48
CA PRO A 830 12.96 12.05 -19.54
C PRO A 830 13.22 11.50 -20.95
N TRP A 831 14.47 11.63 -21.42
CA TRP A 831 14.83 11.38 -22.80
C TRP A 831 15.79 10.21 -22.95
N SER A 832 16.82 10.15 -22.12
CA SER A 832 17.81 9.08 -22.11
C SER A 832 18.28 8.79 -20.70
N ILE A 833 18.60 7.52 -20.41
CA ILE A 833 19.10 7.04 -19.13
C ILE A 833 20.31 6.16 -19.35
N ILE A 834 21.31 6.27 -18.49
CA ILE A 834 22.46 5.38 -18.44
C ILE A 834 22.80 5.01 -17.01
N ALA A 835 23.52 3.91 -16.82
CA ALA A 835 23.97 3.41 -15.55
C ALA A 835 25.50 3.36 -15.48
N SER A 836 26.09 3.83 -14.37
CA SER A 836 27.51 3.74 -14.05
C SER A 836 27.73 3.99 -12.56
N ASP A 837 28.84 3.51 -11.99
CA ASP A 837 29.24 3.82 -10.60
C ASP A 837 29.93 5.20 -10.59
N PHE A 838 29.12 6.26 -10.40
CA PHE A 838 29.61 7.64 -10.49
C PHE A 838 30.31 8.13 -9.21
N ASP A 839 30.09 7.52 -8.06
CA ASP A 839 30.72 7.93 -6.80
C ASP A 839 31.75 6.92 -6.28
N LEU A 840 32.00 5.85 -7.03
CA LEU A 840 32.99 4.80 -6.74
C LEU A 840 32.73 4.06 -5.42
N ASP A 841 31.49 3.93 -5.03
CA ASP A 841 31.10 3.20 -3.82
C ASP A 841 30.84 1.70 -4.10
N GLY A 842 30.95 1.28 -5.37
CA GLY A 842 30.75 -0.08 -5.85
C GLY A 842 29.33 -0.43 -6.19
N ARG A 843 28.40 0.53 -6.17
CA ARG A 843 27.03 0.41 -6.62
C ARG A 843 26.84 1.19 -7.91
N THR A 844 25.93 0.71 -8.72
CA THR A 844 25.63 1.37 -9.99
C THR A 844 24.63 2.49 -9.76
N ASP A 845 24.98 3.70 -10.19
CA ASP A 845 24.16 4.90 -10.19
C ASP A 845 23.51 5.11 -11.55
N ILE A 846 22.64 6.12 -11.67
CA ILE A 846 21.99 6.47 -12.94
C ILE A 846 22.16 7.94 -13.29
N ALA A 847 22.28 8.22 -14.59
CA ALA A 847 22.27 9.57 -15.12
C ALA A 847 21.17 9.70 -16.20
N ILE A 848 20.41 10.79 -16.17
CA ILE A 848 19.23 11.01 -17.00
C ILE A 848 19.27 12.38 -17.63
N THR A 849 18.93 12.47 -18.92
CA THR A 849 18.64 13.74 -19.61
C THR A 849 17.14 13.91 -19.81
N SER A 850 16.68 15.16 -19.86
CA SER A 850 15.25 15.47 -20.05
C SER A 850 15.00 16.52 -21.13
N THR A 851 13.73 16.59 -21.60
CA THR A 851 13.30 17.62 -22.57
C THR A 851 13.26 19.05 -22.00
N SER A 852 13.47 19.20 -20.69
CA SER A 852 13.64 20.51 -20.03
C SER A 852 15.10 20.98 -20.02
N ASP A 853 15.93 20.43 -20.90
CA ASP A 853 17.36 20.75 -21.00
C ASP A 853 18.08 20.58 -19.65
N SER A 854 17.84 19.46 -18.98
CA SER A 854 18.42 19.18 -17.66
C SER A 854 19.10 17.81 -17.62
N LEU A 855 20.21 17.74 -16.90
CA LEU A 855 20.91 16.53 -16.51
C LEU A 855 20.66 16.24 -15.02
N TYR A 856 20.38 15.02 -14.72
CA TYR A 856 20.21 14.50 -13.37
C TYR A 856 21.12 13.31 -13.17
N VAL A 857 21.83 13.27 -12.06
CA VAL A 857 22.58 12.09 -11.63
C VAL A 857 22.06 11.68 -10.26
N LEU A 858 21.65 10.43 -10.13
CA LEU A 858 21.13 9.86 -8.89
C LEU A 858 22.08 8.77 -8.42
N TYR A 859 22.51 8.90 -7.18
CA TYR A 859 23.44 8.00 -6.53
C TYR A 859 22.69 6.89 -5.83
N ASN A 860 22.95 5.65 -6.19
CA ASN A 860 22.33 4.46 -5.60
C ASN A 860 22.83 4.26 -4.18
N LEU A 861 21.97 4.39 -3.19
CA LEU A 861 22.30 4.17 -1.78
C LEU A 861 22.33 2.68 -1.40
N GLY A 862 22.14 1.80 -2.39
CA GLY A 862 21.91 0.38 -2.19
C GLY A 862 20.58 0.22 -1.48
N GLY A 863 19.50 0.00 -2.19
CA GLY A 863 18.23 -0.41 -1.60
C GLY A 863 18.51 -1.65 -0.76
N GLY A 864 19.10 -1.45 0.38
CA GLY A 864 19.28 -2.51 1.36
C GLY A 864 17.87 -3.06 1.56
N THR A 865 17.70 -4.38 1.55
CA THR A 865 16.75 -5.00 2.47
C THR A 865 16.53 -3.98 3.56
N VAL A 866 15.29 -3.57 3.84
CA VAL A 866 14.96 -2.63 4.91
C VAL A 866 15.68 -3.08 6.19
N GLY A 867 16.96 -2.91 6.16
CA GLY A 867 17.92 -2.93 7.21
C GLY A 867 18.25 -1.47 7.39
N VAL A 868 17.60 -0.87 8.36
CA VAL A 868 17.97 0.37 8.98
C VAL A 868 19.47 0.59 8.75
N ARG A 869 19.87 1.43 7.76
CA ARG A 869 21.15 2.08 7.86
C ARG A 869 21.01 3.06 9.01
N ASP A 870 21.47 2.61 10.17
CA ASP A 870 21.92 3.45 11.26
C ASP A 870 22.85 4.55 10.73
N GLN A 871 22.32 5.64 10.20
CA GLN A 871 22.82 6.90 10.68
C GLN A 871 22.12 7.08 12.02
N GLU A 872 22.77 6.62 13.04
CA GLU A 872 22.48 6.87 14.43
C GLU A 872 22.23 8.36 14.68
N VAL A 873 20.97 8.78 14.60
CA VAL A 873 20.42 9.45 15.76
C VAL A 873 19.89 8.30 16.62
N THR A 874 20.74 7.75 17.44
CA THR A 874 20.39 6.78 18.47
C THR A 874 19.46 7.45 19.44
N GLU A 875 18.17 7.40 19.18
CA GLU A 875 17.23 7.40 20.28
C GLU A 875 17.43 6.06 20.99
N ILE A 876 18.30 6.05 21.97
CA ILE A 876 18.45 4.92 22.87
C ILE A 876 17.07 4.69 23.48
N PRO A 877 16.47 3.50 23.31
CA PRO A 877 15.16 3.20 23.87
C PRO A 877 15.12 3.56 25.35
N THR A 878 14.11 4.25 25.80
CA THR A 878 14.01 4.70 27.21
C THR A 878 13.63 3.55 28.16
N SER A 879 13.23 2.38 27.63
CA SER A 879 12.83 1.22 28.42
C SER A 879 13.16 -0.10 27.70
N PHE A 880 13.38 -1.15 28.49
CA PHE A 880 13.45 -2.53 27.97
C PHE A 880 12.09 -2.97 27.42
N SER A 881 12.07 -3.62 26.28
CA SER A 881 10.86 -4.22 25.73
C SER A 881 11.15 -5.50 24.96
N LEU A 882 10.15 -6.40 24.88
CA LEU A 882 10.13 -7.57 24.02
C LEU A 882 8.86 -7.52 23.18
N SER A 883 8.97 -7.46 21.86
CA SER A 883 7.84 -7.43 20.94
C SER A 883 7.23 -8.82 20.72
N GLN A 884 5.99 -8.88 20.25
CA GLN A 884 5.39 -10.10 19.75
C GLN A 884 6.14 -10.53 18.47
N ASN A 885 6.44 -11.85 18.37
CA ASN A 885 7.07 -12.35 17.13
C ASN A 885 6.12 -12.19 15.93
N PHE A 886 6.67 -11.84 14.79
CA PHE A 886 5.91 -11.72 13.56
C PHE A 886 6.60 -12.47 12.40
N PRO A 887 5.81 -13.20 11.59
CA PRO A 887 4.39 -13.54 11.78
C PRO A 887 4.13 -14.43 13.00
N ASN A 888 2.92 -14.40 13.55
CA ASN A 888 2.46 -15.31 14.60
C ASN A 888 0.93 -15.54 14.50
N PRO A 889 0.44 -16.72 14.10
CA PRO A 889 1.19 -17.96 13.87
C PRO A 889 2.20 -17.91 12.71
N PHE A 890 3.22 -18.79 12.74
CA PHE A 890 4.31 -18.79 11.77
C PHE A 890 4.65 -20.21 11.21
N ASN A 891 5.28 -20.24 10.01
CA ASN A 891 5.68 -21.48 9.32
C ASN A 891 6.91 -21.25 8.43
N PRO A 892 8.04 -21.84 8.64
CA PRO A 892 8.65 -22.23 9.92
C PRO A 892 9.49 -21.08 10.52
N THR A 893 9.44 -19.88 9.90
CA THR A 893 10.29 -18.73 10.21
C THR A 893 9.47 -17.60 10.83
N THR A 894 10.04 -16.92 11.82
CA THR A 894 9.46 -15.73 12.44
C THR A 894 10.55 -14.83 13.01
N THR A 895 10.27 -13.56 13.21
CA THR A 895 11.20 -12.57 13.75
C THR A 895 10.75 -12.11 15.13
N ILE A 896 11.69 -11.99 16.06
CA ILE A 896 11.49 -11.47 17.42
C ILE A 896 12.30 -10.19 17.56
N GLN A 897 11.63 -9.09 17.96
CA GLN A 897 12.28 -7.79 18.23
C GLN A 897 12.26 -7.47 19.71
N TYR A 898 13.30 -6.76 20.18
CA TYR A 898 13.38 -6.26 21.55
C TYR A 898 14.25 -4.99 21.62
N SER A 899 14.08 -4.24 22.71
CA SER A 899 14.77 -2.96 22.91
C SER A 899 15.56 -2.95 24.21
N LEU A 900 16.76 -2.36 24.17
CA LEU A 900 17.67 -2.23 25.31
C LEU A 900 17.95 -0.73 25.54
N PRO A 901 17.56 -0.15 26.68
CA PRO A 901 17.86 1.25 27.01
C PRO A 901 19.33 1.48 27.40
N GLN A 902 20.04 0.42 27.68
CA GLN A 902 21.49 0.41 28.01
C GLN A 902 22.10 -0.90 27.54
N ALA A 903 23.42 -0.91 27.34
CA ALA A 903 24.15 -2.13 26.99
C ALA A 903 24.09 -3.14 28.14
N GLU A 904 23.78 -4.39 27.82
CA GLU A 904 23.51 -5.43 28.83
C GLU A 904 23.83 -6.85 28.30
N ASP A 905 24.07 -7.79 29.20
CA ASP A 905 24.13 -9.21 28.86
C ASP A 905 22.71 -9.72 28.57
N VAL A 906 22.44 -10.14 27.34
CA VAL A 906 21.14 -10.57 26.85
C VAL A 906 21.10 -12.07 26.65
N THR A 907 20.08 -12.73 27.22
CA THR A 907 19.71 -14.08 26.85
C THR A 907 18.30 -14.10 26.29
N LEU A 908 18.11 -14.63 25.07
CA LEU A 908 16.82 -14.88 24.46
C LEU A 908 16.69 -16.36 24.15
N LYS A 909 15.71 -17.04 24.77
CA LYS A 909 15.55 -18.49 24.69
C LYS A 909 14.13 -18.87 24.39
N VAL A 910 13.97 -20.02 23.72
CA VAL A 910 12.68 -20.63 23.36
C VAL A 910 12.42 -21.85 24.23
N TYR A 911 11.18 -21.99 24.69
CA TYR A 911 10.72 -23.06 25.56
C TYR A 911 9.47 -23.75 25.00
N ASN A 912 9.31 -25.03 25.25
CA ASN A 912 8.09 -25.78 25.00
C ASN A 912 7.05 -25.57 26.11
N LEU A 913 5.86 -26.16 25.96
CA LEU A 913 4.77 -26.07 26.95
C LEU A 913 5.14 -26.64 28.35
N LEU A 914 6.14 -27.50 28.42
CA LEU A 914 6.62 -28.06 29.68
C LEU A 914 7.66 -27.16 30.37
N GLY A 915 8.03 -26.04 29.75
CA GLY A 915 9.06 -25.13 30.25
C GLY A 915 10.49 -25.61 29.99
N GLU A 916 10.67 -26.60 29.12
CA GLU A 916 11.98 -27.08 28.73
C GLU A 916 12.53 -26.17 27.62
N GLU A 917 13.81 -25.81 27.75
CA GLU A 917 14.51 -25.02 26.72
C GLU A 917 14.69 -25.85 25.44
N VAL A 918 14.19 -25.35 24.32
CA VAL A 918 14.29 -25.99 23.00
C VAL A 918 15.29 -25.31 22.08
N LYS A 919 15.57 -24.01 22.31
CA LYS A 919 16.56 -23.27 21.53
C LYS A 919 17.02 -22.02 22.29
N THR A 920 18.32 -21.72 22.25
CA THR A 920 18.86 -20.40 22.62
C THR A 920 19.05 -19.59 21.34
N LEU A 921 18.51 -18.37 21.28
CA LEU A 921 18.59 -17.47 20.14
C LEU A 921 19.68 -16.42 20.30
N VAL A 922 19.81 -15.88 21.51
CA VAL A 922 20.83 -14.89 21.89
C VAL A 922 21.40 -15.28 23.23
N ASN A 923 22.69 -15.16 23.40
CA ASN A 923 23.41 -15.30 24.67
C ASN A 923 24.72 -14.51 24.57
N ASP A 924 24.61 -13.19 24.53
CA ASP A 924 25.74 -12.30 24.27
C ASP A 924 25.52 -10.93 24.90
N TYR A 925 26.61 -10.18 25.06
CA TYR A 925 26.59 -8.79 25.50
C TYR A 925 26.19 -7.90 24.31
N GLN A 926 25.11 -7.13 24.46
CA GLN A 926 24.58 -6.29 23.39
C GLN A 926 24.55 -4.82 23.80
N GLN A 927 24.78 -3.93 22.84
CA GLN A 927 24.73 -2.50 23.04
C GLN A 927 23.30 -1.99 23.26
N ALA A 928 23.15 -0.79 23.80
CA ALA A 928 21.85 -0.12 23.87
C ALA A 928 21.28 0.06 22.46
N GLY A 929 19.98 -0.13 22.27
CA GLY A 929 19.35 -0.02 20.96
C GLY A 929 18.18 -0.99 20.77
N LYS A 930 17.61 -1.00 19.56
CA LYS A 930 16.63 -1.99 19.11
C LYS A 930 17.36 -3.18 18.47
N HIS A 931 16.91 -4.39 18.78
CA HIS A 931 17.50 -5.63 18.26
C HIS A 931 16.43 -6.50 17.62
N SER A 932 16.84 -7.26 16.60
CA SER A 932 15.97 -8.18 15.87
C SER A 932 16.65 -9.54 15.69
N VAL A 933 15.90 -10.63 15.88
CA VAL A 933 16.42 -12.00 15.77
C VAL A 933 15.43 -12.84 14.98
N GLN A 934 15.87 -13.32 13.82
CA GLN A 934 15.10 -14.26 13.03
C GLN A 934 15.29 -15.69 13.55
N ILE A 935 14.21 -16.42 13.70
CA ILE A 935 14.21 -17.81 14.12
C ILE A 935 13.61 -18.71 13.05
N ASN A 936 14.34 -19.75 12.70
CA ASN A 936 13.84 -20.86 11.88
C ASN A 936 13.79 -22.14 12.73
N VAL A 937 12.63 -22.77 12.78
CA VAL A 937 12.37 -23.95 13.64
C VAL A 937 11.86 -25.15 12.84
N ASN A 938 12.44 -25.42 11.70
CA ASN A 938 12.11 -26.58 10.85
C ASN A 938 12.08 -27.93 11.58
N ASN A 939 12.74 -28.05 12.72
CA ASN A 939 12.87 -29.32 13.45
C ASN A 939 11.90 -29.45 14.64
N LEU A 940 11.07 -28.41 14.90
CA LEU A 940 10.10 -28.47 16.00
C LEU A 940 8.72 -28.88 15.49
N PRO A 941 7.91 -29.64 16.23
CA PRO A 941 6.53 -29.95 15.87
C PRO A 941 5.62 -28.70 15.93
N SER A 942 4.52 -28.72 15.18
CA SER A 942 3.48 -27.69 15.31
C SER A 942 2.97 -27.62 16.75
N GLY A 943 2.80 -26.41 17.27
CA GLY A 943 2.37 -26.24 18.65
C GLY A 943 2.68 -24.86 19.22
N VAL A 944 2.36 -24.70 20.48
CA VAL A 944 2.62 -23.48 21.24
C VAL A 944 4.00 -23.54 21.87
N TYR A 945 4.75 -22.49 21.72
CA TYR A 945 6.06 -22.25 22.33
C TYR A 945 6.07 -20.90 23.03
N PHE A 946 7.04 -20.72 23.93
CA PHE A 946 7.28 -19.43 24.58
C PHE A 946 8.72 -19.00 24.30
N TYR A 947 8.93 -17.72 24.13
CA TYR A 947 10.27 -17.14 24.11
C TYR A 947 10.41 -16.13 25.24
N ARG A 948 11.58 -16.15 25.86
CA ARG A 948 11.87 -15.36 27.04
C ARG A 948 13.19 -14.64 26.85
N ILE A 949 13.13 -13.31 27.02
CA ILE A 949 14.32 -12.48 27.13
C ILE A 949 14.67 -12.27 28.60
N GLN A 950 15.96 -12.21 28.89
CA GLN A 950 16.52 -11.69 30.11
C GLN A 950 17.66 -10.75 29.75
N ALA A 951 17.58 -9.49 30.21
CA ALA A 951 18.60 -8.46 30.04
C ALA A 951 18.76 -7.75 31.40
N GLY A 952 19.86 -8.06 32.11
CA GLY A 952 20.04 -7.62 33.49
C GLY A 952 18.90 -8.07 34.40
N ASN A 953 18.22 -7.12 34.99
CA ASN A 953 17.03 -7.38 35.84
C ASN A 953 15.70 -7.45 35.05
N PHE A 954 15.71 -7.14 33.78
CA PHE A 954 14.51 -7.20 32.93
C PHE A 954 14.30 -8.64 32.45
N VAL A 955 13.08 -9.17 32.68
CA VAL A 955 12.68 -10.49 32.20
C VAL A 955 11.26 -10.37 31.63
N GLN A 956 11.09 -10.76 30.37
CA GLN A 956 9.78 -10.83 29.74
C GLN A 956 9.63 -12.11 28.93
N THR A 957 8.42 -12.66 28.89
CA THR A 957 8.10 -13.89 28.15
C THR A 957 6.89 -13.64 27.27
N LYS A 958 6.94 -14.12 26.01
CA LYS A 958 5.82 -14.09 25.08
C LYS A 958 5.55 -15.46 24.48
N LYS A 959 4.33 -15.63 23.96
CA LYS A 959 3.85 -16.86 23.33
C LYS A 959 4.03 -16.78 21.82
N MET A 960 4.44 -17.87 21.17
CA MET A 960 4.43 -18.01 19.71
C MET A 960 3.80 -19.33 19.29
N ILE A 961 3.21 -19.36 18.09
CA ILE A 961 2.47 -20.53 17.59
C ILE A 961 3.10 -20.96 16.27
N LEU A 962 3.65 -22.16 16.24
CA LEU A 962 4.19 -22.80 15.03
C LEU A 962 3.10 -23.65 14.38
N ILE A 963 2.82 -23.39 13.10
CA ILE A 963 1.90 -24.15 12.26
C ILE A 963 2.71 -24.75 11.11
N ARG A 964 2.46 -26.01 10.79
CA ARG A 964 3.02 -26.68 9.60
C ARG A 964 1.90 -27.13 8.70
#